data_1e28217fb6531819ec2c57294e521636
#
_entry.id   1e28217fb6531819ec2c57294e521636
#
_cell.length_a   1.000
_cell.length_b   1.000
_cell.length_c   1.000
_cell.angle_alpha   90.00
_cell.angle_beta   90.00
_cell.angle_gamma   90.00
#
_symmetry.space_group_name_H-M   'P 1'
#
loop_
_entity.id
_entity.type
_entity.pdbx_description
1 polymer ?
#
loop_
_entity_poly.entity_id
_entity_poly.type
_entity_poly.pdbx_seq_one_letter_code
_entity_poly.pdbx_strand_id
1 'polypeptide(L)'
;MNIHETAFALHFYNQGNSASILSIPKQDPEFIQLFFNHLEVDEKLGSYEMLSSTLHKSKDLKYSHWEKSNDGILIYFSFSFKRETYDLILNVSYQEVHGLNLKIVSALPEDINSIQFNIPNNSSAVFGGGVQFSHWNLRGHKFPLIVEENGVGRGDKGSTFLASLFGASGHSFASYAPLPKFYTSNQLAYYLYSADNDIVWDVDFTKRDLISFQANKISGEWLSYPSITIKQKIPLEFAKNDLKKEDRAAMILKDWMQGYILGVQGGKSKVDSIINRLQAHDIQLSAVWIQDWVGKRPTPIGSRLEWDWKPNYLSYPNLENWIDSLNESGIRVLGYINPYFVEEGEQAKIGVDSSYFVKRDNELPYKFKAGGFKAYMLDLSNKKTLEWTKMIIQDNLLNTGFNGWMCDFGEWLPFHDIHLANQTTDKLHHNDFPEQWFKINIEALDEYCAETGCSSADYFIFNRSWHTEENTIPRVMWAGDQMGNFGQNDGLGSAVTAYVTSGISGIPYMHSDIGGYTAIKLGPLKFLRDDEALKRWIEMETFTPVWRSHEGLIPAHMSQIYQNDEMLDFFAKFDSIHQYLIPTYFNLAQQEFVNYGYPIVRPLYLNYPEDKNTIDIQYQFMVGSKLLVCPVLESSCDELPVYLPAGEWTHLLTGKNYLGGQFYQIPSPLGTPAVFVTRR
;
A
#
# COMPACT_ATOMS: atom_id res chain seq x y z
N MET A 1 18.56 5.64 -29.45
CA MET A 1 19.34 6.30 -28.39
C MET A 1 20.59 6.93 -28.98
N ASN A 2 20.91 8.15 -28.58
CA ASN A 2 22.15 8.83 -28.94
C ASN A 2 23.09 8.82 -27.72
N ILE A 3 24.36 8.51 -27.97
CA ILE A 3 25.40 8.51 -26.94
C ILE A 3 26.38 9.63 -27.30
N HIS A 4 26.63 10.50 -26.34
CA HIS A 4 27.63 11.54 -26.46
C HIS A 4 28.71 11.33 -25.40
N GLU A 5 29.93 11.10 -25.83
CA GLU A 5 31.08 10.89 -24.97
C GLU A 5 31.84 12.21 -24.77
N THR A 6 32.09 12.53 -23.52
CA THR A 6 32.97 13.65 -23.12
C THR A 6 34.21 13.14 -22.39
N ALA A 7 35.14 14.02 -22.05
CA ALA A 7 36.28 13.66 -21.21
C ALA A 7 35.87 13.16 -19.82
N PHE A 8 34.67 13.56 -19.33
CA PHE A 8 34.24 13.33 -17.96
C PHE A 8 33.10 12.32 -17.83
N ALA A 9 32.26 12.11 -18.88
CA ALA A 9 31.09 11.23 -18.78
C ALA A 9 30.63 10.70 -20.14
N LEU A 10 29.83 9.61 -20.07
CA LEU A 10 28.97 9.13 -21.17
C LEU A 10 27.55 9.62 -20.92
N HIS A 11 27.00 10.37 -21.87
CA HIS A 11 25.65 10.93 -21.78
C HIS A 11 24.72 10.19 -22.74
N PHE A 12 23.56 9.80 -22.24
CA PHE A 12 22.53 9.07 -22.98
C PHE A 12 21.30 9.95 -23.21
N TYR A 13 20.85 10.05 -24.45
CA TYR A 13 19.76 10.93 -24.87
C TYR A 13 18.69 10.13 -25.63
N ASN A 14 17.42 10.47 -25.45
CA ASN A 14 16.38 10.07 -26.39
C ASN A 14 16.56 10.75 -27.75
N GLN A 15 16.09 10.12 -28.83
CA GLN A 15 16.07 10.76 -30.14
C GLN A 15 15.21 12.04 -30.08
N GLY A 16 15.79 13.17 -30.47
CA GLY A 16 15.12 14.46 -30.50
C GLY A 16 15.11 15.24 -29.18
N ASN A 17 15.70 14.75 -28.11
CA ASN A 17 15.77 15.46 -26.83
C ASN A 17 17.16 16.07 -26.59
N SER A 18 17.21 17.30 -26.05
CA SER A 18 18.46 17.98 -25.70
C SER A 18 18.97 17.66 -24.28
N ALA A 19 18.11 17.14 -23.40
CA ALA A 19 18.47 16.73 -22.06
C ALA A 19 18.87 15.26 -22.00
N SER A 20 19.98 14.94 -21.30
CA SER A 20 20.38 13.54 -21.07
C SER A 20 19.45 12.85 -20.07
N ILE A 21 19.07 11.60 -20.40
CA ILE A 21 18.32 10.74 -19.50
C ILE A 21 19.24 10.22 -18.40
N LEU A 22 20.47 9.90 -18.74
CA LEU A 22 21.47 9.35 -17.84
C LEU A 22 22.85 9.92 -18.22
N SER A 23 23.63 10.21 -17.20
CA SER A 23 25.06 10.51 -17.34
C SER A 23 25.86 9.56 -16.48
N ILE A 24 26.74 8.77 -17.12
CA ILE A 24 27.64 7.87 -16.41
C ILE A 24 29.02 8.54 -16.30
N PRO A 25 29.45 8.93 -15.09
CA PRO A 25 30.72 9.60 -14.90
C PRO A 25 31.88 8.62 -15.08
N LYS A 26 32.94 9.04 -15.80
CA LYS A 26 34.16 8.24 -16.04
C LYS A 26 35.14 8.28 -14.88
N GLN A 27 35.07 9.34 -14.08
CA GLN A 27 36.07 9.60 -13.01
C GLN A 27 35.43 9.61 -11.60
N ASP A 28 34.16 9.17 -11.47
CA ASP A 28 33.52 9.04 -10.18
C ASP A 28 33.68 7.61 -9.65
N PRO A 29 34.53 7.40 -8.63
CA PRO A 29 34.74 6.07 -8.06
C PRO A 29 33.54 5.56 -7.28
N GLU A 30 32.53 6.38 -7.06
CA GLU A 30 31.34 6.06 -6.30
C GLU A 30 30.10 5.77 -7.18
N PHE A 31 30.19 5.87 -8.51
CA PHE A 31 29.05 5.64 -9.39
C PHE A 31 28.42 4.24 -9.19
N ILE A 32 29.26 3.19 -9.07
CA ILE A 32 28.86 1.86 -8.61
C ILE A 32 29.73 1.49 -7.42
N GLN A 33 29.09 1.09 -6.33
CA GLN A 33 29.77 0.62 -5.13
C GLN A 33 29.32 -0.81 -4.80
N LEU A 34 30.29 -1.65 -4.49
CA LEU A 34 30.08 -3.05 -4.17
C LEU A 34 30.53 -3.28 -2.72
N PHE A 35 29.70 -3.99 -1.97
CA PHE A 35 29.95 -4.20 -0.54
C PHE A 35 29.88 -5.67 -0.17
N PHE A 36 30.70 -6.03 0.80
CA PHE A 36 30.49 -7.18 1.66
C PHE A 36 30.01 -6.63 2.99
N ASN A 37 28.72 -6.80 3.26
CA ASN A 37 28.07 -6.34 4.48
C ASN A 37 27.70 -7.53 5.37
N HIS A 38 27.79 -7.31 6.68
CA HIS A 38 27.04 -8.12 7.61
C HIS A 38 25.63 -7.52 7.69
N LEU A 39 24.64 -8.31 7.26
CA LEU A 39 23.23 -7.90 7.19
C LEU A 39 22.45 -8.70 8.27
N GLU A 40 21.70 -8.00 9.08
CA GLU A 40 20.82 -8.55 10.09
C GLU A 40 19.48 -7.84 10.00
N VAL A 41 18.38 -8.57 10.12
CA VAL A 41 17.04 -7.99 10.15
C VAL A 41 16.47 -8.26 11.54
N ASP A 42 16.31 -7.19 12.33
CA ASP A 42 15.63 -7.25 13.63
C ASP A 42 14.13 -7.13 13.42
N GLU A 43 13.35 -8.03 14.04
CA GLU A 43 11.91 -8.11 13.89
C GLU A 43 11.20 -7.83 15.21
N LYS A 44 10.19 -6.97 15.17
CA LYS A 44 9.36 -6.69 16.31
C LYS A 44 7.91 -6.43 15.93
N LEU A 45 7.03 -7.39 16.20
CA LEU A 45 5.59 -7.29 15.91
C LEU A 45 5.28 -6.91 14.46
N GLY A 46 6.00 -7.51 13.50
CA GLY A 46 5.83 -7.28 12.07
C GLY A 46 6.45 -5.99 11.55
N SER A 47 7.15 -5.23 12.38
CA SER A 47 8.03 -4.14 11.97
C SER A 47 9.46 -4.65 11.88
N TYR A 48 10.23 -4.19 10.90
CA TYR A 48 11.55 -4.70 10.58
C TYR A 48 12.57 -3.58 10.51
N GLU A 49 13.72 -3.78 11.13
CA GLU A 49 14.87 -2.89 11.03
C GLU A 49 16.03 -3.63 10.40
N MET A 50 16.46 -3.19 9.22
CA MET A 50 17.63 -3.75 8.57
C MET A 50 18.90 -3.08 9.12
N LEU A 51 19.68 -3.86 9.88
CA LEU A 51 20.97 -3.48 10.41
C LEU A 51 22.05 -3.93 9.43
N SER A 52 22.89 -3.01 8.99
CA SER A 52 24.00 -3.32 8.10
C SER A 52 25.31 -2.76 8.61
N SER A 53 26.37 -3.57 8.62
CA SER A 53 27.72 -3.12 8.89
C SER A 53 28.64 -3.53 7.76
N THR A 54 29.31 -2.56 7.15
CA THR A 54 30.22 -2.81 6.02
C THR A 54 31.52 -3.43 6.49
N LEU A 55 31.78 -4.66 6.09
CA LEU A 55 33.04 -5.38 6.33
C LEU A 55 34.10 -5.00 5.29
N HIS A 56 33.72 -4.97 4.02
CA HIS A 56 34.56 -4.53 2.91
C HIS A 56 33.75 -3.75 1.89
N LYS A 57 34.41 -2.78 1.25
CA LYS A 57 33.84 -1.93 0.19
C LYS A 57 34.78 -1.91 -1.00
N SER A 58 34.25 -1.90 -2.22
CA SER A 58 35.05 -1.67 -3.44
C SER A 58 35.68 -0.28 -3.44
N LYS A 59 36.85 -0.16 -4.03
CA LYS A 59 37.61 1.09 -4.16
C LYS A 59 38.09 1.25 -5.59
N ASP A 60 38.46 2.47 -5.94
CA ASP A 60 39.15 2.79 -7.18
C ASP A 60 38.42 2.31 -8.44
N LEU A 61 37.08 2.49 -8.50
CA LEU A 61 36.35 2.24 -9.72
C LEU A 61 36.91 3.13 -10.83
N LYS A 62 37.50 2.52 -11.85
CA LYS A 62 38.16 3.22 -12.96
C LYS A 62 37.54 2.80 -14.27
N TYR A 63 37.01 3.77 -15.01
CA TYR A 63 36.57 3.58 -16.37
C TYR A 63 37.75 3.20 -17.27
N SER A 64 37.53 2.23 -18.15
CA SER A 64 38.48 1.82 -19.19
C SER A 64 38.03 2.29 -20.57
N HIS A 65 36.95 1.68 -21.09
CA HIS A 65 36.39 1.98 -22.40
C HIS A 65 34.93 1.51 -22.46
N TRP A 66 34.30 1.73 -23.60
CA TRP A 66 33.04 1.11 -23.93
C TRP A 66 33.05 0.55 -25.36
N GLU A 67 32.19 -0.43 -25.62
CA GLU A 67 31.97 -1.01 -26.92
C GLU A 67 30.49 -1.25 -27.20
N LYS A 68 30.15 -1.39 -28.50
CA LYS A 68 28.76 -1.72 -28.87
C LYS A 68 28.46 -3.19 -28.61
N SER A 69 27.27 -3.48 -28.13
CA SER A 69 26.69 -4.82 -28.03
C SER A 69 25.45 -4.92 -28.94
N ASN A 70 24.82 -6.11 -28.96
CA ASN A 70 23.66 -6.36 -29.81
C ASN A 70 22.44 -5.51 -29.41
N ASP A 71 22.30 -5.20 -28.13
CA ASP A 71 21.14 -4.53 -27.52
C ASP A 71 21.46 -3.17 -26.86
N GLY A 72 22.74 -2.73 -26.94
CA GLY A 72 23.17 -1.48 -26.34
C GLY A 72 24.69 -1.27 -26.37
N ILE A 73 25.26 -1.00 -25.21
CA ILE A 73 26.72 -0.89 -25.03
C ILE A 73 27.17 -1.65 -23.77
N LEU A 74 28.41 -2.12 -23.80
CA LEU A 74 29.13 -2.61 -22.65
C LEU A 74 30.13 -1.55 -22.20
N ILE A 75 30.13 -1.20 -20.94
CA ILE A 75 31.06 -0.24 -20.33
C ILE A 75 31.97 -1.00 -19.39
N TYR A 76 33.26 -0.88 -19.60
CA TYR A 76 34.28 -1.60 -18.86
C TYR A 76 34.91 -0.71 -17.80
N PHE A 77 34.89 -1.21 -16.56
CA PHE A 77 35.55 -0.62 -15.40
C PHE A 77 36.48 -1.67 -14.76
N SER A 78 37.47 -1.20 -14.01
CA SER A 78 38.18 -2.00 -13.02
C SER A 78 37.95 -1.44 -11.63
N PHE A 79 37.99 -2.29 -10.59
CA PHE A 79 37.87 -1.89 -9.20
C PHE A 79 38.72 -2.77 -8.30
N SER A 80 39.04 -2.27 -7.10
CA SER A 80 39.81 -3.02 -6.10
C SER A 80 38.85 -3.49 -4.98
N PHE A 81 38.98 -4.79 -4.61
CA PHE A 81 38.24 -5.39 -3.51
C PHE A 81 39.12 -6.37 -2.75
N LYS A 82 39.22 -6.29 -1.43
CA LYS A 82 40.10 -7.12 -0.57
C LYS A 82 41.55 -7.18 -1.07
N ARG A 83 42.11 -6.08 -1.62
CA ARG A 83 43.49 -5.93 -2.20
C ARG A 83 43.68 -6.62 -3.54
N GLU A 84 42.69 -7.15 -4.16
CA GLU A 84 42.71 -7.69 -5.52
C GLU A 84 42.00 -6.75 -6.49
N THR A 85 42.32 -6.83 -7.77
CA THR A 85 41.71 -6.03 -8.83
C THR A 85 40.80 -6.91 -9.67
N TYR A 86 39.59 -6.42 -9.93
CA TYR A 86 38.54 -7.11 -10.66
C TYR A 86 38.02 -6.23 -11.80
N ASP A 87 37.49 -6.87 -12.83
CA ASP A 87 36.79 -6.19 -13.91
C ASP A 87 35.30 -6.13 -13.60
N LEU A 88 34.68 -4.96 -13.88
CA LEU A 88 33.25 -4.77 -13.84
C LEU A 88 32.75 -4.37 -15.22
N ILE A 89 31.82 -5.13 -15.76
CA ILE A 89 31.20 -4.85 -17.07
C ILE A 89 29.74 -4.46 -16.78
N LEU A 90 29.40 -3.20 -17.09
CA LEU A 90 28.05 -2.69 -17.03
C LEU A 90 27.42 -2.72 -18.42
N ASN A 91 26.37 -3.49 -18.60
CA ASN A 91 25.53 -3.42 -19.78
C ASN A 91 24.51 -2.28 -19.64
N VAL A 92 24.52 -1.37 -20.61
CA VAL A 92 23.51 -0.32 -20.75
C VAL A 92 22.74 -0.60 -22.04
N SER A 93 21.63 -1.31 -21.89
CA SER A 93 20.75 -1.63 -23.02
C SER A 93 19.63 -0.61 -23.15
N TYR A 94 19.11 -0.44 -24.36
CA TYR A 94 17.98 0.45 -24.65
C TYR A 94 16.95 -0.28 -25.50
N GLN A 95 15.74 -0.31 -25.00
CA GLN A 95 14.56 -0.74 -25.76
C GLN A 95 13.57 0.41 -25.80
N GLU A 96 13.03 0.69 -26.97
CA GLU A 96 12.17 1.86 -27.22
C GLU A 96 10.96 1.92 -26.25
N VAL A 97 10.43 0.76 -25.90
CA VAL A 97 9.31 0.63 -24.93
C VAL A 97 9.81 0.59 -23.47
N HIS A 98 11.00 0.05 -23.21
CA HIS A 98 11.48 -0.25 -21.86
C HIS A 98 12.47 0.78 -21.30
N GLY A 99 13.00 1.71 -22.12
CA GLY A 99 13.96 2.73 -21.69
C GLY A 99 15.39 2.23 -21.56
N LEU A 100 16.20 2.90 -20.74
CA LEU A 100 17.58 2.53 -20.44
C LEU A 100 17.61 1.54 -19.28
N ASN A 101 18.21 0.37 -19.49
CA ASN A 101 18.44 -0.62 -18.43
C ASN A 101 19.95 -0.70 -18.12
N LEU A 102 20.28 -0.59 -16.84
CA LEU A 102 21.63 -0.75 -16.30
C LEU A 102 21.71 -2.09 -15.58
N LYS A 103 22.60 -2.98 -16.02
CA LYS A 103 22.81 -4.29 -15.41
C LYS A 103 24.28 -4.67 -15.41
N ILE A 104 24.82 -5.14 -14.29
CA ILE A 104 26.15 -5.73 -14.22
C ILE A 104 26.10 -7.12 -14.88
N VAL A 105 27.05 -7.41 -15.77
CA VAL A 105 27.11 -8.68 -16.52
C VAL A 105 28.44 -9.44 -16.34
N SER A 106 29.45 -8.85 -15.71
CA SER A 106 30.66 -9.55 -15.28
C SER A 106 30.44 -10.32 -13.99
N ALA A 107 31.16 -11.41 -13.78
CA ALA A 107 31.22 -12.08 -12.50
C ALA A 107 31.83 -11.15 -11.43
N LEU A 108 31.21 -11.11 -10.24
CA LEU A 108 31.71 -10.39 -9.07
C LEU A 108 32.34 -11.36 -8.06
N PRO A 109 33.22 -10.89 -7.16
CA PRO A 109 33.66 -11.69 -6.01
C PRO A 109 32.50 -12.26 -5.21
N GLU A 110 32.58 -13.53 -4.83
CA GLU A 110 31.52 -14.31 -4.15
C GLU A 110 31.03 -13.64 -2.83
N ASP A 111 31.93 -12.94 -2.14
CA ASP A 111 31.58 -12.24 -0.89
C ASP A 111 30.71 -11.00 -1.10
N ILE A 112 30.58 -10.47 -2.32
CA ILE A 112 29.79 -9.27 -2.57
C ILE A 112 28.31 -9.60 -2.47
N ASN A 113 27.65 -9.04 -1.44
CA ASN A 113 26.24 -9.21 -1.17
C ASN A 113 25.43 -7.92 -1.25
N SER A 114 26.06 -6.79 -1.57
CA SER A 114 25.34 -5.54 -1.77
C SER A 114 25.92 -4.75 -2.93
N ILE A 115 25.01 -4.21 -3.77
CA ILE A 115 25.34 -3.47 -4.99
C ILE A 115 24.58 -2.14 -4.95
N GLN A 116 25.32 -1.02 -4.97
CA GLN A 116 24.76 0.32 -4.96
C GLN A 116 25.04 1.04 -6.27
N PHE A 117 24.00 1.63 -6.84
CA PHE A 117 24.07 2.55 -7.98
C PHE A 117 23.81 3.97 -7.49
N ASN A 118 24.73 4.87 -7.79
CA ASN A 118 24.66 6.30 -7.47
C ASN A 118 24.43 7.09 -8.75
N ILE A 119 23.20 7.53 -8.99
CA ILE A 119 22.77 8.13 -10.25
C ILE A 119 22.67 9.65 -10.06
N PRO A 120 23.43 10.46 -10.83
CA PRO A 120 23.32 11.91 -10.80
C PRO A 120 21.88 12.36 -11.09
N ASN A 121 21.29 13.11 -10.18
CA ASN A 121 19.93 13.64 -10.31
C ASN A 121 19.73 14.83 -9.38
N ASN A 122 19.43 15.99 -9.95
CA ASN A 122 19.24 17.26 -9.24
C ASN A 122 17.78 17.70 -9.11
N SER A 123 16.84 16.77 -9.25
CA SER A 123 15.41 17.06 -9.09
C SER A 123 15.09 17.55 -7.67
N SER A 124 14.14 18.47 -7.54
CA SER A 124 13.69 19.01 -6.25
C SER A 124 12.81 18.03 -5.48
N ALA A 125 12.18 17.07 -6.17
CA ALA A 125 11.29 16.10 -5.57
C ALA A 125 11.49 14.70 -6.14
N VAL A 126 11.27 13.70 -5.28
CA VAL A 126 11.22 12.27 -5.60
C VAL A 126 9.92 11.72 -5.04
N PHE A 127 9.19 10.96 -5.85
CA PHE A 127 7.89 10.37 -5.54
C PHE A 127 7.92 8.87 -5.78
N GLY A 128 6.89 8.15 -5.32
CA GLY A 128 6.77 6.71 -5.52
C GLY A 128 7.20 5.92 -4.29
N GLY A 129 7.86 4.77 -4.48
CA GLY A 129 8.18 3.85 -3.39
C GLY A 129 6.94 3.14 -2.83
N GLY A 130 5.85 3.02 -3.61
CA GLY A 130 4.60 2.42 -3.18
C GLY A 130 3.73 3.34 -2.33
N VAL A 131 2.96 2.75 -1.42
CA VAL A 131 2.09 3.50 -0.50
C VAL A 131 2.92 4.03 0.66
N GLN A 132 3.00 5.35 0.78
CA GLN A 132 3.66 6.04 1.88
C GLN A 132 2.60 6.71 2.76
N PHE A 133 2.87 6.86 4.06
CA PHE A 133 1.89 7.35 5.02
C PHE A 133 2.28 8.70 5.65
N SER A 134 3.57 9.06 5.59
CA SER A 134 4.09 10.28 6.22
C SER A 134 4.61 11.31 5.22
N HIS A 135 5.13 10.86 4.08
CA HIS A 135 5.83 11.73 3.14
C HIS A 135 5.33 11.55 1.71
N TRP A 136 4.94 12.66 1.07
CA TRP A 136 4.67 12.74 -0.35
C TRP A 136 5.97 12.88 -1.16
N ASN A 137 6.82 13.84 -0.78
CA ASN A 137 8.12 14.06 -1.38
C ASN A 137 9.20 13.33 -0.57
N LEU A 138 9.86 12.37 -1.20
CA LEU A 138 10.88 11.51 -0.58
C LEU A 138 12.29 12.12 -0.60
N ARG A 139 12.49 13.29 -1.24
CA ARG A 139 13.80 13.96 -1.26
C ARG A 139 14.25 14.32 0.16
N GLY A 140 15.50 14.02 0.49
CA GLY A 140 16.05 14.22 1.84
C GLY A 140 15.97 13.00 2.77
N HIS A 141 15.40 11.89 2.30
CA HIS A 141 15.17 10.70 3.11
C HIS A 141 15.94 9.47 2.59
N LYS A 142 16.15 8.53 3.52
CA LYS A 142 16.73 7.21 3.27
C LYS A 142 15.90 6.16 4.00
N PHE A 143 15.54 5.05 3.33
CA PHE A 143 14.74 3.96 3.91
C PHE A 143 14.87 2.66 3.10
N PRO A 144 14.63 1.50 3.71
CA PRO A 144 14.53 0.23 3.01
C PRO A 144 13.12 0.03 2.40
N LEU A 145 13.02 -0.80 1.37
CA LEU A 145 11.76 -1.28 0.82
C LEU A 145 11.45 -2.65 1.42
N ILE A 146 10.81 -2.65 2.57
CA ILE A 146 10.35 -3.85 3.29
C ILE A 146 8.86 -3.73 3.49
N VAL A 147 8.11 -4.79 3.17
CA VAL A 147 6.70 -4.89 3.53
C VAL A 147 6.61 -5.10 5.03
N GLU A 148 5.97 -4.20 5.75
CA GLU A 148 5.96 -4.27 7.21
C GLU A 148 4.70 -3.69 7.83
N GLU A 149 4.42 -4.10 9.06
CA GLU A 149 3.40 -3.49 9.91
C GLU A 149 3.73 -2.01 10.12
N ASN A 150 2.79 -1.14 9.80
CA ASN A 150 3.00 0.30 9.92
C ASN A 150 3.27 0.74 11.36
N GLY A 151 2.81 -0.04 12.34
CA GLY A 151 2.91 0.31 13.75
C GLY A 151 2.10 1.55 14.12
N VAL A 152 2.25 2.00 15.34
CA VAL A 152 1.44 3.08 15.91
C VAL A 152 2.24 4.37 16.04
N GLY A 153 1.64 5.48 15.64
CA GLY A 153 2.14 6.83 15.82
C GLY A 153 3.14 7.31 14.75
N ARG A 154 3.98 6.45 14.23
CA ARG A 154 4.90 6.69 13.09
C ARG A 154 5.66 8.03 13.11
N GLY A 155 5.97 8.56 14.31
CA GLY A 155 6.62 9.85 14.52
C GLY A 155 5.68 10.94 15.08
N ASP A 156 4.38 10.72 15.14
CA ASP A 156 3.45 11.63 15.85
C ASP A 156 3.74 11.64 17.34
N LYS A 157 3.95 12.82 17.90
CA LYS A 157 4.34 13.01 19.31
C LYS A 157 3.27 12.43 20.24
N GLY A 158 3.70 11.75 21.28
CA GLY A 158 2.85 11.17 22.30
C GLY A 158 2.35 9.77 21.95
N SER A 159 1.66 9.54 20.85
CA SER A 159 1.21 8.21 20.42
C SER A 159 2.39 7.27 20.15
N THR A 160 3.40 7.73 19.39
CA THR A 160 4.64 6.97 19.14
C THR A 160 5.36 6.63 20.44
N PHE A 161 5.48 7.58 21.36
CA PHE A 161 6.13 7.33 22.65
C PHE A 161 5.37 6.26 23.47
N LEU A 162 4.04 6.37 23.56
CA LEU A 162 3.27 5.38 24.30
C LEU A 162 3.33 4.00 23.63
N ALA A 163 3.23 3.94 22.31
CA ALA A 163 3.32 2.68 21.57
C ALA A 163 4.70 2.02 21.73
N SER A 164 5.78 2.81 21.78
CA SER A 164 7.15 2.28 21.97
C SER A 164 7.34 1.55 23.30
N LEU A 165 6.61 1.93 24.35
CA LEU A 165 6.63 1.23 25.63
C LEU A 165 6.16 -0.22 25.52
N PHE A 166 5.35 -0.54 24.53
CA PHE A 166 4.82 -1.86 24.23
C PHE A 166 5.47 -2.52 23.01
N GLY A 167 6.45 -1.83 22.40
CA GLY A 167 7.10 -2.30 21.19
C GLY A 167 6.22 -2.30 19.93
N ALA A 168 5.18 -1.48 19.93
CA ALA A 168 4.21 -1.39 18.83
C ALA A 168 4.31 -0.05 18.05
N SER A 169 5.36 0.76 18.27
CA SER A 169 5.57 1.99 17.51
C SER A 169 6.07 1.68 16.10
N GLY A 170 5.55 2.41 15.11
CA GLY A 170 6.07 2.42 13.76
C GLY A 170 7.06 3.55 13.51
N HIS A 171 7.67 3.55 12.34
CA HIS A 171 8.50 4.64 11.83
C HIS A 171 7.88 5.27 10.56
N SER A 172 8.35 6.45 10.17
CA SER A 172 7.71 7.26 9.11
C SER A 172 7.77 6.67 7.69
N PHE A 173 8.56 5.62 7.48
CA PHE A 173 8.67 4.90 6.20
C PHE A 173 8.16 3.47 6.26
N ALA A 174 7.62 3.03 7.40
CA ALA A 174 6.93 1.76 7.49
C ALA A 174 5.77 1.73 6.49
N SER A 175 5.69 0.67 5.69
CA SER A 175 4.70 0.57 4.62
C SER A 175 4.20 -0.86 4.45
N TYR A 176 2.89 -1.00 4.36
CA TYR A 176 2.25 -2.25 3.93
C TYR A 176 2.50 -2.58 2.46
N ALA A 177 2.76 -1.57 1.62
CA ALA A 177 2.90 -1.75 0.18
C ALA A 177 4.03 -0.89 -0.42
N PRO A 178 5.29 -1.15 -0.06
CA PRO A 178 6.44 -0.52 -0.71
C PRO A 178 6.61 -1.12 -2.10
N LEU A 179 6.79 -0.26 -3.12
CA LEU A 179 7.02 -0.68 -4.50
C LEU A 179 8.37 -0.19 -4.99
N PRO A 180 9.13 -1.01 -5.75
CA PRO A 180 10.47 -0.67 -6.21
C PRO A 180 10.45 0.25 -7.44
N LYS A 181 9.61 1.31 -7.41
CA LYS A 181 9.54 2.32 -8.48
C LYS A 181 9.48 3.73 -7.96
N PHE A 182 10.19 4.64 -8.62
CA PHE A 182 10.33 6.04 -8.23
C PHE A 182 10.20 6.97 -9.43
N TYR A 183 9.77 8.19 -9.16
CA TYR A 183 9.61 9.24 -10.13
C TYR A 183 10.19 10.55 -9.63
N THR A 184 10.80 11.32 -10.51
CA THR A 184 11.44 12.58 -10.13
C THR A 184 10.80 13.77 -10.84
N SER A 185 10.83 14.96 -10.21
CA SER A 185 10.23 16.18 -10.77
C SER A 185 10.86 16.64 -12.09
N ASN A 186 12.00 16.08 -12.50
CA ASN A 186 12.57 16.25 -13.84
C ASN A 186 12.12 15.17 -14.85
N GLN A 187 10.99 14.48 -14.56
CA GLN A 187 10.31 13.52 -15.44
C GLN A 187 11.10 12.26 -15.75
N LEU A 188 11.93 11.79 -14.82
CA LEU A 188 12.59 10.49 -14.90
C LEU A 188 11.93 9.48 -13.96
N ALA A 189 11.58 8.33 -14.52
CA ALA A 189 11.07 7.16 -13.82
C ALA A 189 12.18 6.14 -13.63
N TYR A 190 12.27 5.56 -12.44
CA TYR A 190 13.23 4.54 -12.05
C TYR A 190 12.48 3.29 -11.60
N TYR A 191 12.80 2.16 -12.20
CA TYR A 191 12.25 0.84 -11.86
C TYR A 191 13.41 -0.03 -11.40
N LEU A 192 13.32 -0.52 -10.18
CA LEU A 192 14.34 -1.39 -9.58
C LEU A 192 13.88 -2.83 -9.75
N TYR A 193 14.71 -3.65 -10.37
CA TYR A 193 14.38 -5.02 -10.67
C TYR A 193 15.46 -5.97 -10.15
N SER A 194 15.03 -7.11 -9.62
CA SER A 194 15.85 -8.27 -9.37
C SER A 194 15.11 -9.55 -9.71
N ALA A 195 15.81 -10.51 -10.26
CA ALA A 195 15.29 -11.88 -10.41
C ALA A 195 15.45 -12.70 -9.11
N ASP A 196 16.24 -12.19 -8.16
CA ASP A 196 16.39 -12.77 -6.83
C ASP A 196 15.34 -12.18 -5.90
N ASN A 197 14.57 -13.01 -5.22
CA ASN A 197 13.45 -12.58 -4.38
C ASN A 197 13.85 -12.29 -2.92
N ASP A 198 15.07 -12.62 -2.48
CA ASP A 198 15.60 -12.33 -1.14
C ASP A 198 16.41 -11.02 -1.08
N ILE A 199 16.02 -10.06 -1.89
CA ILE A 199 16.64 -8.75 -1.96
C ILE A 199 15.79 -7.71 -1.23
N VAL A 200 16.46 -6.92 -0.39
CA VAL A 200 15.92 -5.68 0.16
C VAL A 200 16.63 -4.51 -0.52
N TRP A 201 15.84 -3.62 -1.11
CA TRP A 201 16.35 -2.38 -1.65
C TRP A 201 16.40 -1.30 -0.57
N ASP A 202 17.58 -0.68 -0.39
CA ASP A 202 17.72 0.60 0.30
C ASP A 202 17.73 1.73 -0.71
N VAL A 203 16.95 2.77 -0.45
CA VAL A 203 16.93 3.98 -1.26
C VAL A 203 17.44 5.16 -0.46
N ASP A 204 18.28 6.00 -1.07
CA ASP A 204 18.86 7.18 -0.43
C ASP A 204 18.72 8.41 -1.34
N PHE A 205 17.89 9.35 -0.92
CA PHE A 205 17.61 10.61 -1.58
C PHE A 205 18.10 11.82 -0.76
N THR A 206 19.00 11.61 0.22
CA THR A 206 19.50 12.65 1.14
C THR A 206 20.41 13.65 0.44
N LYS A 207 21.16 13.21 -0.58
CA LYS A 207 22.03 14.09 -1.37
C LYS A 207 21.23 14.85 -2.41
N ARG A 208 21.48 16.16 -2.55
CA ARG A 208 20.70 17.06 -3.42
C ARG A 208 20.85 16.75 -4.91
N ASP A 209 22.01 16.29 -5.33
CA ASP A 209 22.43 16.08 -6.72
C ASP A 209 22.57 14.59 -7.09
N LEU A 210 22.14 13.71 -6.21
CA LEU A 210 22.30 12.27 -6.35
C LEU A 210 21.06 11.54 -5.84
N ILE A 211 20.75 10.43 -6.46
CA ILE A 211 19.87 9.39 -5.94
C ILE A 211 20.63 8.07 -5.91
N SER A 212 20.44 7.31 -4.86
CA SER A 212 21.14 6.04 -4.67
C SER A 212 20.15 4.90 -4.46
N PHE A 213 20.41 3.78 -5.11
CA PHE A 213 19.66 2.54 -4.98
C PHE A 213 20.64 1.41 -4.64
N GLN A 214 20.46 0.79 -3.49
CA GLN A 214 21.30 -0.31 -3.03
C GLN A 214 20.48 -1.57 -2.89
N ALA A 215 20.83 -2.60 -3.67
CA ALA A 215 20.27 -3.92 -3.50
C ALA A 215 21.11 -4.72 -2.49
N ASN A 216 20.47 -5.23 -1.45
CA ASN A 216 21.07 -6.04 -0.39
C ASN A 216 20.55 -7.47 -0.49
N LYS A 217 21.39 -8.41 -0.78
CA LYS A 217 21.08 -9.84 -0.78
C LYS A 217 21.16 -10.37 0.64
N ILE A 218 20.04 -10.80 1.17
CA ILE A 218 19.93 -11.22 2.57
C ILE A 218 20.57 -12.59 2.79
N SER A 219 20.48 -13.49 1.83
CA SER A 219 21.03 -14.85 1.96
C SER A 219 21.51 -15.43 0.62
N GLY A 220 22.47 -16.35 0.66
CA GLY A 220 22.96 -17.10 -0.50
C GLY A 220 23.75 -16.28 -1.52
N GLU A 221 23.94 -16.84 -2.70
CA GLU A 221 24.65 -16.23 -3.81
C GLU A 221 23.69 -15.54 -4.77
N TRP A 222 24.18 -14.57 -5.55
CA TRP A 222 23.41 -13.94 -6.62
C TRP A 222 23.09 -14.94 -7.73
N LEU A 223 21.80 -15.17 -7.98
CA LEU A 223 21.34 -15.86 -9.19
C LEU A 223 21.45 -14.95 -10.40
N SER A 224 21.18 -13.67 -10.18
CA SER A 224 21.27 -12.60 -11.19
C SER A 224 21.50 -11.28 -10.48
N TYR A 225 22.40 -10.45 -10.98
CA TYR A 225 22.59 -9.12 -10.42
C TYR A 225 21.38 -8.23 -10.68
N PRO A 226 21.07 -7.32 -9.71
CA PRO A 226 19.97 -6.39 -9.83
C PRO A 226 20.18 -5.42 -11.01
N SER A 227 19.08 -4.88 -11.52
CA SER A 227 19.12 -3.90 -12.59
C SER A 227 18.22 -2.70 -12.28
N ILE A 228 18.53 -1.57 -12.93
CA ILE A 228 17.75 -0.34 -12.84
C ILE A 228 17.32 0.07 -14.24
N THR A 229 16.03 0.23 -14.44
CA THR A 229 15.50 0.80 -15.69
C THR A 229 15.13 2.26 -15.48
N ILE A 230 15.62 3.13 -16.37
CA ILE A 230 15.36 4.57 -16.34
C ILE A 230 14.57 4.94 -17.60
N LYS A 231 13.41 5.61 -17.39
CA LYS A 231 12.55 6.08 -18.48
C LYS A 231 12.24 7.55 -18.32
N GLN A 232 12.17 8.26 -19.43
CA GLN A 232 11.55 9.58 -19.45
C GLN A 232 10.04 9.38 -19.65
N LYS A 233 9.24 9.85 -18.71
CA LYS A 233 7.78 9.74 -18.73
C LYS A 233 7.14 11.02 -18.19
N ILE A 234 5.97 11.37 -18.70
CA ILE A 234 5.12 12.36 -18.01
C ILE A 234 4.48 11.71 -16.76
N PRO A 235 4.08 12.48 -15.74
CA PRO A 235 3.62 11.92 -14.47
C PRO A 235 2.45 10.93 -14.60
N LEU A 236 1.44 11.23 -15.43
CA LEU A 236 0.32 10.31 -15.66
C LEU A 236 0.74 8.99 -16.30
N GLU A 237 1.72 8.98 -17.21
CA GLU A 237 2.25 7.76 -17.80
C GLU A 237 3.14 6.96 -16.83
N PHE A 238 3.72 7.60 -15.83
CA PHE A 238 4.39 6.90 -14.73
C PHE A 238 3.39 6.20 -13.80
N ALA A 239 2.34 6.92 -13.41
CA ALA A 239 1.29 6.44 -12.51
C ALA A 239 0.30 5.47 -13.19
N LYS A 240 0.43 5.26 -14.51
CA LYS A 240 -0.48 4.43 -15.28
C LYS A 240 -0.43 2.97 -14.83
N ASN A 241 -1.60 2.38 -14.72
CA ASN A 241 -1.77 0.94 -14.60
C ASN A 241 -1.60 0.30 -15.99
N ASP A 242 -0.60 -0.55 -16.16
CA ASP A 242 -0.21 -1.14 -17.45
C ASP A 242 -1.03 -2.40 -17.84
N LEU A 243 -2.02 -2.82 -17.05
CA LEU A 243 -2.96 -3.89 -17.42
C LEU A 243 -3.66 -3.57 -18.76
N LYS A 244 -4.14 -4.61 -19.46
CA LYS A 244 -4.96 -4.45 -20.66
C LYS A 244 -6.28 -3.76 -20.32
N LYS A 245 -6.90 -3.15 -21.32
CA LYS A 245 -8.16 -2.43 -21.14
C LYS A 245 -9.28 -3.34 -20.59
N GLU A 246 -9.34 -4.57 -21.05
CA GLU A 246 -10.31 -5.58 -20.64
C GLU A 246 -10.13 -5.94 -19.15
N ASP A 247 -8.89 -6.12 -18.71
CA ASP A 247 -8.55 -6.43 -17.32
C ASP A 247 -8.89 -5.23 -16.41
N ARG A 248 -8.56 -4.00 -16.83
CA ARG A 248 -8.98 -2.80 -16.11
C ARG A 248 -10.49 -2.64 -16.03
N ALA A 249 -11.22 -3.01 -17.09
CA ALA A 249 -12.68 -2.98 -17.06
C ALA A 249 -13.29 -3.96 -16.05
N ALA A 250 -12.64 -5.12 -15.86
CA ALA A 250 -13.02 -6.09 -14.83
C ALA A 250 -12.74 -5.60 -13.40
N MET A 251 -11.84 -4.63 -13.23
CA MET A 251 -11.52 -4.02 -11.93
C MET A 251 -12.52 -2.93 -11.50
N ILE A 252 -13.46 -2.51 -12.33
CA ILE A 252 -14.44 -1.47 -11.98
C ILE A 252 -15.34 -1.95 -10.85
N LEU A 253 -15.50 -1.11 -9.83
CA LEU A 253 -16.37 -1.41 -8.70
C LEU A 253 -17.85 -1.38 -9.14
N LYS A 254 -18.61 -2.36 -8.72
CA LYS A 254 -20.08 -2.36 -8.86
C LYS A 254 -20.68 -1.25 -7.98
N ASP A 255 -21.89 -0.82 -8.30
CA ASP A 255 -22.54 0.29 -7.58
C ASP A 255 -22.64 0.02 -6.08
N TRP A 256 -22.99 -1.20 -5.66
CA TRP A 256 -23.09 -1.55 -4.25
C TRP A 256 -21.73 -1.48 -3.51
N MET A 257 -20.61 -1.71 -4.20
CA MET A 257 -19.26 -1.64 -3.61
C MET A 257 -18.82 -0.20 -3.35
N GLN A 258 -19.48 0.74 -4.00
CA GLN A 258 -19.25 2.17 -3.83
C GLN A 258 -20.21 2.82 -2.81
N GLY A 259 -21.26 2.13 -2.39
CA GLY A 259 -22.17 2.61 -1.35
C GLY A 259 -21.62 2.39 0.07
N TYR A 260 -22.41 2.77 1.08
CA TYR A 260 -21.97 2.68 2.46
C TYR A 260 -21.79 1.23 2.94
N ILE A 261 -20.62 0.90 3.43
CA ILE A 261 -20.24 -0.36 4.05
C ILE A 261 -20.07 -0.16 5.55
N LEU A 262 -20.98 -0.68 6.34
CA LEU A 262 -20.94 -0.60 7.81
C LEU A 262 -20.00 -1.66 8.38
N GLY A 263 -18.87 -1.27 8.96
CA GLY A 263 -18.03 -2.17 9.74
C GLY A 263 -18.48 -2.25 11.19
N VAL A 264 -18.98 -3.40 11.60
CA VAL A 264 -19.58 -3.61 12.92
C VAL A 264 -19.30 -5.01 13.47
N GLN A 265 -19.14 -5.12 14.77
CA GLN A 265 -18.89 -6.37 15.50
C GLN A 265 -19.84 -6.49 16.70
N GLY A 266 -20.06 -7.70 17.20
CA GLY A 266 -20.83 -7.95 18.41
C GLY A 266 -22.04 -8.86 18.21
N GLY A 267 -22.04 -9.59 17.10
CA GLY A 267 -23.05 -10.61 16.78
C GLY A 267 -24.31 -10.04 16.12
N LYS A 268 -25.11 -10.97 15.59
CA LYS A 268 -26.30 -10.69 14.78
C LYS A 268 -27.25 -9.65 15.37
N SER A 269 -27.64 -9.81 16.64
CA SER A 269 -28.63 -8.91 17.28
C SER A 269 -28.17 -7.44 17.32
N LYS A 270 -26.89 -7.20 17.56
CA LYS A 270 -26.33 -5.85 17.53
C LYS A 270 -26.32 -5.28 16.11
N VAL A 271 -25.90 -6.10 15.14
CA VAL A 271 -25.86 -5.70 13.71
C VAL A 271 -27.27 -5.32 13.24
N ASP A 272 -28.26 -6.18 13.48
CA ASP A 272 -29.67 -5.92 13.10
C ASP A 272 -30.20 -4.63 13.74
N SER A 273 -29.89 -4.40 15.02
CA SER A 273 -30.30 -3.17 15.73
C SER A 273 -29.72 -1.90 15.09
N ILE A 274 -28.45 -1.96 14.67
CA ILE A 274 -27.78 -0.82 14.02
C ILE A 274 -28.34 -0.62 12.60
N ILE A 275 -28.53 -1.68 11.81
CA ILE A 275 -29.16 -1.60 10.48
C ILE A 275 -30.51 -0.88 10.58
N ASN A 276 -31.40 -1.32 11.50
CA ASN A 276 -32.71 -0.71 11.69
C ASN A 276 -32.61 0.78 12.06
N ARG A 277 -31.60 1.15 12.87
CA ARG A 277 -31.38 2.52 13.27
C ARG A 277 -30.90 3.40 12.11
N LEU A 278 -29.97 2.90 11.27
CA LEU A 278 -29.52 3.59 10.07
C LEU A 278 -30.67 3.81 9.08
N GLN A 279 -31.49 2.78 8.84
CA GLN A 279 -32.67 2.85 7.97
C GLN A 279 -33.71 3.85 8.48
N ALA A 280 -33.89 3.97 9.81
CA ALA A 280 -34.81 4.96 10.42
C ALA A 280 -34.35 6.41 10.21
N HIS A 281 -33.08 6.64 9.84
CA HIS A 281 -32.52 7.96 9.48
C HIS A 281 -32.28 8.09 7.97
N ASP A 282 -32.96 7.28 7.14
CA ASP A 282 -32.85 7.31 5.67
C ASP A 282 -31.42 7.08 5.13
N ILE A 283 -30.54 6.45 5.92
CA ILE A 283 -29.19 6.08 5.50
C ILE A 283 -29.25 4.78 4.69
N GLN A 284 -28.77 4.83 3.46
CA GLN A 284 -28.79 3.68 2.55
C GLN A 284 -27.55 2.81 2.75
N LEU A 285 -27.77 1.63 3.32
CA LEU A 285 -26.70 0.67 3.57
C LEU A 285 -26.55 -0.28 2.37
N SER A 286 -25.38 -0.32 1.77
CA SER A 286 -25.06 -1.24 0.69
C SER A 286 -24.47 -2.57 1.18
N ALA A 287 -23.71 -2.53 2.28
CA ALA A 287 -23.16 -3.73 2.86
C ALA A 287 -22.91 -3.60 4.37
N VAL A 288 -22.85 -4.74 5.05
CA VAL A 288 -22.29 -4.88 6.39
C VAL A 288 -20.98 -5.69 6.32
N TRP A 289 -19.99 -5.27 7.05
CA TRP A 289 -18.73 -5.98 7.21
C TRP A 289 -18.58 -6.45 8.66
N ILE A 290 -18.62 -7.77 8.85
CA ILE A 290 -18.58 -8.43 10.15
C ILE A 290 -17.26 -9.18 10.32
N GLN A 291 -16.28 -8.57 10.98
CA GLN A 291 -15.00 -9.24 11.25
C GLN A 291 -15.16 -10.45 12.18
N ASP A 292 -16.08 -10.35 13.14
CA ASP A 292 -16.27 -11.35 14.19
C ASP A 292 -17.27 -12.47 13.84
N TRP A 293 -17.44 -12.75 12.54
CA TRP A 293 -18.20 -13.91 12.08
C TRP A 293 -17.64 -15.23 12.62
N VAL A 294 -16.35 -15.26 12.93
CA VAL A 294 -15.62 -16.36 13.56
C VAL A 294 -15.75 -16.38 15.08
N GLY A 295 -16.38 -15.36 15.68
CA GLY A 295 -16.43 -15.18 17.14
C GLY A 295 -15.25 -14.40 17.70
N LYS A 296 -15.28 -14.24 19.02
CA LYS A 296 -14.26 -13.52 19.80
C LYS A 296 -13.78 -14.32 20.99
N ARG A 297 -12.51 -14.17 21.31
CA ARG A 297 -11.87 -14.73 22.50
C ARG A 297 -11.44 -13.64 23.46
N PRO A 298 -11.58 -13.84 24.79
CA PRO A 298 -11.01 -12.94 25.78
C PRO A 298 -9.48 -13.06 25.81
N THR A 299 -8.79 -11.92 25.89
CA THR A 299 -7.34 -11.88 26.09
C THR A 299 -7.00 -10.89 27.20
N PRO A 300 -5.77 -10.90 27.75
CA PRO A 300 -5.34 -9.94 28.77
C PRO A 300 -5.44 -8.46 28.33
N ILE A 301 -5.48 -8.21 27.01
CA ILE A 301 -5.54 -6.85 26.41
C ILE A 301 -6.88 -6.60 25.72
N GLY A 302 -7.96 -7.27 26.15
CA GLY A 302 -9.31 -7.14 25.60
C GLY A 302 -9.73 -8.29 24.70
N SER A 303 -10.94 -8.22 24.17
CA SER A 303 -11.47 -9.24 23.24
C SER A 303 -10.79 -9.12 21.88
N ARG A 304 -10.39 -10.25 21.31
CA ARG A 304 -9.79 -10.38 19.98
C ARG A 304 -10.57 -11.38 19.15
N LEU A 305 -10.44 -11.32 17.82
CA LEU A 305 -11.06 -12.29 16.92
C LEU A 305 -10.51 -13.70 17.15
N GLU A 306 -11.38 -14.69 16.98
CA GLU A 306 -10.98 -16.11 16.99
C GLU A 306 -10.45 -16.50 15.62
N TRP A 307 -9.15 -16.54 15.43
CA TRP A 307 -8.53 -16.88 14.13
C TRP A 307 -8.57 -18.40 13.88
N ASP A 308 -9.77 -18.94 13.74
CA ASP A 308 -10.01 -20.38 13.42
C ASP A 308 -10.84 -20.58 12.13
N TRP A 309 -11.22 -19.50 11.49
CA TRP A 309 -11.90 -19.38 10.18
C TRP A 309 -13.10 -20.30 9.98
N LYS A 310 -13.92 -20.41 11.00
CA LYS A 310 -15.19 -21.13 11.00
C LYS A 310 -16.33 -20.21 11.46
N PRO A 311 -17.55 -20.37 10.90
CA PRO A 311 -18.71 -19.62 11.37
C PRO A 311 -18.99 -19.84 12.86
N ASN A 312 -19.20 -18.76 13.59
CA ASN A 312 -19.59 -18.80 15.00
C ASN A 312 -21.10 -18.65 15.14
N TYR A 313 -21.81 -19.75 15.16
CA TYR A 313 -23.29 -19.78 15.27
C TYR A 313 -23.84 -19.32 16.62
N LEU A 314 -22.99 -19.15 17.66
CA LEU A 314 -23.42 -18.53 18.91
C LEU A 314 -23.57 -17.02 18.76
N SER A 315 -22.65 -16.37 18.05
CA SER A 315 -22.72 -14.94 17.76
C SER A 315 -23.63 -14.61 16.59
N TYR A 316 -23.68 -15.49 15.60
CA TYR A 316 -24.47 -15.35 14.35
C TYR A 316 -25.32 -16.60 14.11
N PRO A 317 -26.43 -16.78 14.86
CA PRO A 317 -27.32 -17.93 14.67
C PRO A 317 -27.94 -17.95 13.27
N ASN A 318 -27.92 -19.13 12.61
CA ASN A 318 -28.39 -19.32 11.24
C ASN A 318 -27.76 -18.32 10.25
N LEU A 319 -26.43 -18.22 10.28
CA LEU A 319 -25.66 -17.20 9.55
C LEU A 319 -26.01 -17.19 8.06
N GLU A 320 -26.07 -18.33 7.43
CA GLU A 320 -26.38 -18.48 6.00
C GLU A 320 -27.74 -17.87 5.64
N ASN A 321 -28.79 -18.27 6.36
CA ASN A 321 -30.16 -17.75 6.13
C ASN A 321 -30.24 -16.22 6.44
N TRP A 322 -29.46 -15.75 7.41
CA TRP A 322 -29.40 -14.33 7.73
C TRP A 322 -28.70 -13.52 6.62
N ILE A 323 -27.62 -14.06 6.06
CA ILE A 323 -26.93 -13.45 4.90
C ILE A 323 -27.86 -13.40 3.70
N ASP A 324 -28.58 -14.51 3.41
CA ASP A 324 -29.56 -14.56 2.33
C ASP A 324 -30.65 -13.49 2.50
N SER A 325 -31.21 -13.34 3.71
CA SER A 325 -32.21 -12.33 4.00
C SER A 325 -31.71 -10.89 3.81
N LEU A 326 -30.45 -10.61 4.18
CA LEU A 326 -29.84 -9.32 3.92
C LEU A 326 -29.62 -9.10 2.42
N ASN A 327 -29.13 -10.10 1.71
CA ASN A 327 -28.94 -10.05 0.25
C ASN A 327 -30.26 -9.78 -0.49
N GLU A 328 -31.37 -10.42 -0.07
CA GLU A 328 -32.70 -10.16 -0.61
C GLU A 328 -33.19 -8.72 -0.33
N SER A 329 -32.74 -8.13 0.78
CA SER A 329 -33.00 -6.72 1.12
C SER A 329 -32.07 -5.73 0.42
N GLY A 330 -31.13 -6.22 -0.42
CA GLY A 330 -30.14 -5.40 -1.12
C GLY A 330 -28.89 -5.06 -0.31
N ILE A 331 -28.74 -5.64 0.90
CA ILE A 331 -27.58 -5.41 1.77
C ILE A 331 -26.61 -6.60 1.64
N ARG A 332 -25.41 -6.38 1.16
CA ARG A 332 -24.36 -7.40 1.03
C ARG A 332 -23.67 -7.66 2.37
N VAL A 333 -23.07 -8.84 2.53
CA VAL A 333 -22.35 -9.18 3.76
C VAL A 333 -20.90 -9.51 3.44
N LEU A 334 -19.97 -8.85 4.13
CA LEU A 334 -18.54 -9.06 4.00
C LEU A 334 -17.97 -9.70 5.25
N GLY A 335 -17.01 -10.62 5.05
CA GLY A 335 -16.28 -11.30 6.10
C GLY A 335 -14.87 -10.72 6.32
N TYR A 336 -14.03 -11.53 6.96
CA TYR A 336 -12.64 -11.22 7.29
C TYR A 336 -11.84 -12.52 7.34
N ILE A 337 -10.64 -12.52 6.81
CA ILE A 337 -9.68 -13.62 6.93
C ILE A 337 -8.24 -13.07 6.93
N ASN A 338 -7.32 -13.80 7.58
CA ASN A 338 -5.88 -13.56 7.51
C ASN A 338 -5.10 -14.89 7.48
N PRO A 339 -3.79 -14.90 7.19
CA PRO A 339 -3.00 -16.13 7.03
C PRO A 339 -2.56 -16.77 8.35
N TYR A 340 -3.23 -16.48 9.46
CA TYR A 340 -2.85 -16.95 10.79
C TYR A 340 -3.94 -17.77 11.45
N PHE A 341 -3.53 -18.70 12.31
CA PHE A 341 -4.43 -19.61 13.05
C PHE A 341 -4.10 -19.61 14.53
N VAL A 342 -5.08 -19.34 15.36
CA VAL A 342 -4.90 -19.37 16.82
C VAL A 342 -4.48 -20.75 17.31
N GLU A 343 -3.50 -20.83 18.23
CA GLU A 343 -2.89 -22.10 18.68
C GLU A 343 -3.90 -23.13 19.15
N GLU A 344 -4.97 -22.71 19.82
CA GLU A 344 -6.00 -23.60 20.40
C GLU A 344 -7.13 -23.94 19.42
N GLY A 345 -7.15 -23.36 18.22
CA GLY A 345 -8.19 -23.56 17.20
C GLY A 345 -8.28 -25.01 16.68
N GLU A 346 -9.44 -25.38 16.18
CA GLU A 346 -9.63 -26.72 15.58
C GLU A 346 -8.89 -26.83 14.24
N GLN A 347 -8.94 -25.77 13.42
CA GLN A 347 -8.20 -25.71 12.15
C GLN A 347 -6.68 -25.71 12.41
N ALA A 348 -6.22 -25.07 13.48
CA ALA A 348 -4.81 -25.07 13.84
C ALA A 348 -4.29 -26.50 14.13
N LYS A 349 -5.10 -27.36 14.77
CA LYS A 349 -4.73 -28.78 14.99
C LYS A 349 -4.55 -29.51 13.68
N ILE A 350 -5.48 -29.33 12.73
CA ILE A 350 -5.40 -29.92 11.39
C ILE A 350 -4.13 -29.44 10.67
N GLY A 351 -3.83 -28.14 10.74
CA GLY A 351 -2.66 -27.56 10.10
C GLY A 351 -1.32 -28.06 10.70
N VAL A 352 -1.26 -28.26 12.02
CA VAL A 352 -0.08 -28.84 12.68
C VAL A 352 0.11 -30.30 12.27
N ASP A 353 -0.94 -31.12 12.34
CA ASP A 353 -0.88 -32.56 12.01
C ASP A 353 -0.53 -32.79 10.53
N SER A 354 -0.93 -31.87 9.65
CA SER A 354 -0.69 -31.94 8.20
C SER A 354 0.55 -31.16 7.75
N SER A 355 1.27 -30.50 8.65
CA SER A 355 2.44 -29.66 8.36
C SER A 355 2.12 -28.50 7.36
N TYR A 356 1.03 -27.78 7.60
CA TYR A 356 0.61 -26.66 6.76
C TYR A 356 1.15 -25.29 7.20
N PHE A 357 1.83 -25.24 8.34
CA PHE A 357 2.39 -24.01 8.90
C PHE A 357 3.89 -23.89 8.65
N VAL A 358 4.36 -22.64 8.57
CA VAL A 358 5.78 -22.31 8.61
C VAL A 358 6.43 -23.03 9.80
N LYS A 359 7.62 -23.57 9.62
CA LYS A 359 8.39 -24.23 10.66
C LYS A 359 9.58 -23.38 11.10
N ARG A 360 10.10 -23.67 12.27
CA ARG A 360 11.43 -23.22 12.72
C ARG A 360 12.51 -24.19 12.24
N ASP A 361 13.77 -23.81 12.37
CA ASP A 361 14.92 -24.66 12.05
C ASP A 361 14.93 -26.00 12.78
N ASN A 362 14.26 -26.11 13.90
CA ASN A 362 14.08 -27.35 14.65
C ASN A 362 12.85 -28.18 14.23
N GLU A 363 12.28 -27.91 13.07
CA GLU A 363 11.10 -28.57 12.49
C GLU A 363 9.78 -28.39 13.25
N LEU A 364 9.76 -27.62 14.36
CA LEU A 364 8.53 -27.30 15.07
C LEU A 364 7.77 -26.18 14.38
N PRO A 365 6.41 -26.18 14.41
CA PRO A 365 5.64 -25.09 13.84
C PRO A 365 6.04 -23.73 14.44
N TYR A 366 6.26 -22.75 13.56
CA TYR A 366 6.55 -21.38 13.97
C TYR A 366 5.35 -20.76 14.67
N LYS A 367 5.59 -20.22 15.85
CA LYS A 367 4.58 -19.53 16.66
C LYS A 367 5.02 -18.12 16.97
N PHE A 368 4.12 -17.17 16.78
CA PHE A 368 4.32 -15.79 17.18
C PHE A 368 3.22 -15.32 18.13
N LYS A 369 3.46 -14.20 18.82
CA LYS A 369 2.46 -13.57 19.68
C LYS A 369 1.70 -12.51 18.88
N ALA A 370 0.37 -12.62 18.84
CA ALA A 370 -0.51 -11.69 18.21
C ALA A 370 -1.57 -11.22 19.22
N GLY A 371 -1.61 -9.92 19.53
CA GLY A 371 -2.71 -9.33 20.30
C GLY A 371 -3.04 -9.99 21.64
N GLY A 372 -2.08 -10.67 22.31
CA GLY A 372 -2.26 -11.33 23.62
C GLY A 372 -2.51 -12.84 23.58
N PHE A 373 -2.43 -13.48 22.41
CA PHE A 373 -2.48 -14.92 22.21
C PHE A 373 -1.35 -15.39 21.27
N LYS A 374 -1.23 -16.70 21.07
CA LYS A 374 -0.27 -17.28 20.13
C LYS A 374 -0.98 -17.74 18.86
N ALA A 375 -0.31 -17.59 17.73
CA ALA A 375 -0.81 -18.05 16.45
C ALA A 375 0.28 -18.73 15.63
N TYR A 376 -0.16 -19.59 14.70
CA TYR A 376 0.65 -20.17 13.63
C TYR A 376 0.46 -19.36 12.34
N MET A 377 1.43 -19.44 11.45
CA MET A 377 1.42 -18.81 10.13
C MET A 377 1.38 -19.88 9.04
N LEU A 378 0.55 -19.69 8.02
CA LEU A 378 0.49 -20.58 6.86
C LEU A 378 1.83 -20.61 6.11
N ASP A 379 2.27 -21.79 5.73
CA ASP A 379 3.37 -21.95 4.76
C ASP A 379 2.82 -21.92 3.33
N LEU A 380 2.77 -20.72 2.75
CA LEU A 380 2.25 -20.49 1.41
C LEU A 380 3.19 -20.99 0.29
N SER A 381 4.35 -21.54 0.62
CA SER A 381 5.21 -22.26 -0.31
C SER A 381 4.77 -23.72 -0.52
N ASN A 382 3.92 -24.24 0.36
CA ASN A 382 3.45 -25.63 0.35
C ASN A 382 2.15 -25.77 -0.46
N LYS A 383 2.18 -26.47 -1.56
CA LYS A 383 1.00 -26.70 -2.42
C LYS A 383 -0.21 -27.28 -1.67
N LYS A 384 0.03 -28.16 -0.68
CA LYS A 384 -1.08 -28.71 0.13
C LYS A 384 -1.70 -27.67 1.04
N THR A 385 -0.90 -26.74 1.55
CA THR A 385 -1.40 -25.60 2.33
C THR A 385 -2.25 -24.68 1.46
N LEU A 386 -1.83 -24.42 0.21
CA LEU A 386 -2.59 -23.60 -0.72
C LEU A 386 -3.97 -24.22 -0.97
N GLU A 387 -4.05 -25.51 -1.30
CA GLU A 387 -5.30 -26.21 -1.53
C GLU A 387 -6.21 -26.23 -0.28
N TRP A 388 -5.63 -26.50 0.90
CA TRP A 388 -6.37 -26.46 2.15
C TRP A 388 -6.93 -25.07 2.47
N THR A 389 -6.15 -24.01 2.21
CA THR A 389 -6.58 -22.63 2.42
C THR A 389 -7.73 -22.26 1.48
N LYS A 390 -7.66 -22.66 0.21
CA LYS A 390 -8.75 -22.48 -0.75
C LYS A 390 -10.04 -23.18 -0.29
N MET A 391 -9.94 -24.41 0.21
CA MET A 391 -11.09 -25.12 0.77
C MET A 391 -11.71 -24.35 1.96
N ILE A 392 -10.90 -23.82 2.88
CA ILE A 392 -11.41 -23.02 4.01
C ILE A 392 -12.18 -21.79 3.51
N ILE A 393 -11.65 -21.09 2.50
CA ILE A 393 -12.31 -19.91 1.91
C ILE A 393 -13.62 -20.32 1.22
N GLN A 394 -13.59 -21.38 0.43
CA GLN A 394 -14.77 -21.86 -0.29
C GLN A 394 -15.85 -22.37 0.67
N ASP A 395 -15.51 -23.20 1.63
CA ASP A 395 -16.47 -23.81 2.53
C ASP A 395 -17.05 -22.83 3.56
N ASN A 396 -16.20 -21.95 4.12
CA ASN A 396 -16.58 -21.15 5.28
C ASN A 396 -16.92 -19.68 4.96
N LEU A 397 -16.50 -19.17 3.79
CA LEU A 397 -16.89 -17.84 3.34
C LEU A 397 -17.86 -17.93 2.15
N LEU A 398 -17.48 -18.57 1.05
CA LEU A 398 -18.27 -18.56 -0.19
C LEU A 398 -19.55 -19.39 -0.05
N ASN A 399 -19.49 -20.61 0.46
CA ASN A 399 -20.68 -21.47 0.68
C ASN A 399 -21.59 -20.92 1.80
N THR A 400 -21.06 -20.10 2.73
CA THR A 400 -21.86 -19.40 3.74
C THR A 400 -22.62 -18.20 3.15
N GLY A 401 -22.25 -17.74 1.93
CA GLY A 401 -22.95 -16.68 1.21
C GLY A 401 -22.35 -15.29 1.33
N PHE A 402 -21.13 -15.15 1.87
CA PHE A 402 -20.42 -13.86 1.92
C PHE A 402 -20.17 -13.30 0.50
N ASN A 403 -20.36 -12.00 0.34
CA ASN A 403 -20.18 -11.29 -0.94
C ASN A 403 -18.76 -10.68 -1.08
N GLY A 404 -17.84 -11.07 -0.23
CA GLY A 404 -16.46 -10.63 -0.19
C GLY A 404 -15.90 -10.59 1.23
N TRP A 405 -14.67 -10.16 1.38
CA TRP A 405 -13.99 -10.12 2.70
C TRP A 405 -12.77 -9.21 2.70
N MET A 406 -12.35 -8.82 3.89
CA MET A 406 -11.03 -8.27 4.14
C MET A 406 -10.02 -9.41 4.13
N CYS A 407 -9.05 -9.33 3.21
CA CYS A 407 -7.87 -10.19 3.16
C CYS A 407 -6.73 -9.47 3.90
N ASP A 408 -6.66 -9.67 5.22
CA ASP A 408 -5.81 -8.90 6.13
C ASP A 408 -4.41 -9.51 6.27
N PHE A 409 -3.46 -8.70 6.72
CA PHE A 409 -2.06 -9.07 6.95
C PHE A 409 -1.29 -9.49 5.67
N GLY A 410 -0.23 -10.30 5.86
CA GLY A 410 0.70 -10.77 4.83
C GLY A 410 2.13 -10.27 5.03
N GLU A 411 2.36 -9.30 5.90
CA GLU A 411 3.65 -8.63 6.12
C GLU A 411 4.51 -9.23 7.24
N TRP A 412 4.08 -10.31 7.91
CA TRP A 412 4.77 -10.82 9.10
C TRP A 412 5.63 -12.08 8.88
N LEU A 413 5.94 -12.46 7.65
CA LEU A 413 6.84 -13.59 7.41
C LEU A 413 8.26 -13.24 7.88
N PRO A 414 8.88 -13.96 8.83
CA PRO A 414 10.25 -13.68 9.27
C PRO A 414 11.28 -13.86 8.14
N PHE A 415 12.36 -13.09 8.19
CA PHE A 415 13.49 -13.23 7.28
C PHE A 415 14.38 -14.44 7.64
N HIS A 416 14.46 -14.79 8.91
CA HIS A 416 15.39 -15.78 9.47
C HIS A 416 14.69 -16.78 10.40
N ASP A 417 15.41 -17.83 10.77
CA ASP A 417 14.99 -18.87 11.75
C ASP A 417 13.70 -19.59 11.35
N ILE A 418 13.38 -19.64 10.06
CA ILE A 418 12.20 -20.33 9.54
C ILE A 418 12.56 -21.29 8.42
N HIS A 419 11.76 -22.36 8.35
CA HIS A 419 11.81 -23.38 7.32
C HIS A 419 10.48 -23.44 6.56
N LEU A 420 10.56 -23.24 5.25
CA LEU A 420 9.43 -23.36 4.33
C LEU A 420 9.50 -24.72 3.61
N ALA A 421 8.37 -25.27 3.19
CA ALA A 421 8.30 -26.53 2.49
C ALA A 421 9.03 -26.50 1.14
N ASN A 422 8.96 -25.39 0.43
CA ASN A 422 9.72 -25.17 -0.81
C ASN A 422 11.03 -24.46 -0.51
N GLN A 423 12.15 -25.16 -0.72
CA GLN A 423 13.53 -24.66 -0.51
C GLN A 423 14.28 -24.49 -1.83
N THR A 424 13.60 -24.54 -2.98
CA THR A 424 14.20 -24.39 -4.31
C THR A 424 14.45 -22.92 -4.67
N THR A 425 14.91 -22.66 -5.89
CA THR A 425 15.11 -21.31 -6.45
C THR A 425 13.86 -20.43 -6.44
N ASP A 426 12.67 -21.06 -6.45
CA ASP A 426 11.38 -20.37 -6.33
C ASP A 426 10.93 -20.28 -4.87
N LYS A 427 11.84 -20.15 -3.93
CA LYS A 427 11.57 -20.00 -2.52
C LYS A 427 10.76 -18.74 -2.27
N LEU A 428 9.70 -18.86 -1.47
CA LEU A 428 8.92 -17.73 -1.00
C LEU A 428 9.75 -16.89 -0.02
N HIS A 429 9.83 -15.60 -0.24
CA HIS A 429 10.54 -14.66 0.61
C HIS A 429 9.57 -13.70 1.31
N HIS A 430 10.11 -12.90 2.24
CA HIS A 430 9.33 -11.99 3.06
C HIS A 430 8.43 -11.05 2.23
N ASN A 431 9.02 -10.34 1.27
CA ASN A 431 8.27 -9.36 0.46
C ASN A 431 7.29 -10.00 -0.56
N ASP A 432 7.41 -11.30 -0.84
CA ASP A 432 6.52 -12.04 -1.77
C ASP A 432 5.27 -12.59 -1.06
N PHE A 433 5.34 -12.75 0.27
CA PHE A 433 4.28 -13.39 1.03
C PHE A 433 2.92 -12.66 0.92
N PRO A 434 2.84 -11.32 0.92
CA PRO A 434 1.58 -10.61 0.73
C PRO A 434 0.90 -10.92 -0.61
N GLU A 435 1.68 -10.97 -1.69
CA GLU A 435 1.16 -11.31 -3.02
C GLU A 435 0.61 -12.73 -3.05
N GLN A 436 1.38 -13.69 -2.54
CA GLN A 436 0.94 -15.09 -2.49
C GLN A 436 -0.31 -15.25 -1.62
N TRP A 437 -0.40 -14.51 -0.50
CA TRP A 437 -1.60 -14.49 0.35
C TRP A 437 -2.83 -13.93 -0.39
N PHE A 438 -2.70 -12.81 -1.06
CA PHE A 438 -3.80 -12.24 -1.84
C PHE A 438 -4.21 -13.14 -3.01
N LYS A 439 -3.23 -13.68 -3.74
CA LYS A 439 -3.44 -14.54 -4.90
C LYS A 439 -4.27 -15.77 -4.57
N ILE A 440 -4.00 -16.44 -3.45
CA ILE A 440 -4.77 -17.64 -3.07
C ILE A 440 -6.23 -17.31 -2.74
N ASN A 441 -6.51 -16.11 -2.22
CA ASN A 441 -7.87 -15.66 -1.99
C ASN A 441 -8.63 -15.46 -3.32
N ILE A 442 -7.96 -14.90 -4.33
CA ILE A 442 -8.55 -14.72 -5.67
C ILE A 442 -8.70 -16.06 -6.38
N GLU A 443 -7.71 -16.96 -6.32
CA GLU A 443 -7.80 -18.29 -6.89
C GLU A 443 -8.96 -19.10 -6.31
N ALA A 444 -9.16 -19.05 -4.98
CA ALA A 444 -10.28 -19.70 -4.31
C ALA A 444 -11.64 -19.21 -4.84
N LEU A 445 -11.75 -17.88 -5.04
CA LEU A 445 -12.96 -17.27 -5.60
C LEU A 445 -13.17 -17.64 -7.07
N ASP A 446 -12.13 -17.58 -7.90
CA ASP A 446 -12.21 -17.87 -9.32
C ASP A 446 -12.57 -19.34 -9.56
N GLU A 447 -11.99 -20.29 -8.82
CA GLU A 447 -12.33 -21.70 -8.85
C GLU A 447 -13.81 -21.92 -8.46
N TYR A 448 -14.25 -21.30 -7.36
CA TYR A 448 -15.65 -21.37 -6.92
C TYR A 448 -16.62 -20.82 -7.98
N CYS A 449 -16.29 -19.68 -8.58
CA CYS A 449 -17.15 -19.10 -9.61
C CYS A 449 -17.14 -19.92 -10.91
N ALA A 450 -16.03 -20.59 -11.25
CA ALA A 450 -15.99 -21.50 -12.38
C ALA A 450 -16.90 -22.71 -12.17
N GLU A 451 -17.06 -23.21 -10.95
CA GLU A 451 -17.93 -24.34 -10.61
C GLU A 451 -19.40 -23.93 -10.48
N THR A 452 -19.69 -22.76 -9.90
CA THR A 452 -21.07 -22.31 -9.59
C THR A 452 -21.68 -21.42 -10.67
N GLY A 453 -20.86 -20.90 -11.60
CA GLY A 453 -21.29 -19.98 -12.66
C GLY A 453 -21.45 -18.54 -12.19
N CYS A 454 -20.91 -18.16 -11.02
CA CYS A 454 -20.88 -16.76 -10.56
C CYS A 454 -19.80 -15.95 -11.32
N SER A 455 -19.70 -14.67 -11.02
CA SER A 455 -18.63 -13.80 -11.51
C SER A 455 -17.80 -13.29 -10.35
N SER A 456 -16.49 -13.52 -10.36
CA SER A 456 -15.58 -12.98 -9.32
C SER A 456 -15.59 -11.44 -9.25
N ALA A 457 -15.99 -10.76 -10.33
CA ALA A 457 -16.20 -9.31 -10.34
C ALA A 457 -17.35 -8.83 -9.43
N ASP A 458 -18.26 -9.73 -9.02
CA ASP A 458 -19.37 -9.40 -8.11
C ASP A 458 -18.98 -9.49 -6.63
N TYR A 459 -17.77 -9.93 -6.31
CA TYR A 459 -17.25 -10.03 -4.95
C TYR A 459 -16.29 -8.87 -4.63
N PHE A 460 -16.35 -8.40 -3.37
CA PHE A 460 -15.53 -7.30 -2.89
C PHE A 460 -14.44 -7.81 -1.93
N ILE A 461 -13.25 -8.01 -2.46
CA ILE A 461 -12.06 -8.39 -1.67
C ILE A 461 -11.12 -7.20 -1.63
N PHE A 462 -10.60 -6.88 -0.45
CA PHE A 462 -9.64 -5.80 -0.24
C PHE A 462 -8.54 -6.23 0.74
N ASN A 463 -7.33 -5.76 0.48
CA ASN A 463 -6.12 -6.10 1.25
C ASN A 463 -5.32 -4.86 1.64
N ARG A 464 -4.33 -5.02 2.52
CA ARG A 464 -3.47 -3.91 2.93
C ARG A 464 -2.03 -4.04 2.42
N SER A 465 -1.51 -5.25 2.25
CA SER A 465 -0.09 -5.47 1.96
C SER A 465 0.14 -5.93 0.52
N TRP A 466 1.22 -5.40 -0.10
CA TRP A 466 1.58 -5.66 -1.49
C TRP A 466 3.03 -5.22 -1.77
N HIS A 467 3.74 -5.87 -2.72
CA HIS A 467 5.13 -5.49 -3.04
C HIS A 467 5.48 -5.47 -4.53
N THR A 468 4.81 -6.22 -5.37
CA THR A 468 5.21 -6.36 -6.79
C THR A 468 4.39 -5.48 -7.73
N GLU A 469 4.98 -5.15 -8.89
CA GLU A 469 4.28 -4.48 -9.99
C GLU A 469 3.76 -5.45 -11.06
N GLU A 470 4.08 -6.74 -10.95
CA GLU A 470 3.69 -7.73 -11.96
C GLU A 470 2.19 -8.03 -11.91
N ASN A 471 1.52 -7.81 -13.02
CA ASN A 471 0.21 -8.29 -13.52
C ASN A 471 -0.97 -8.56 -12.56
N THR A 472 -0.83 -8.47 -11.24
CA THR A 472 -1.85 -8.84 -10.25
C THR A 472 -2.09 -7.75 -9.21
N ILE A 473 -1.96 -6.47 -9.57
CA ILE A 473 -2.22 -5.35 -8.65
C ILE A 473 -3.59 -5.54 -7.99
N PRO A 474 -3.70 -5.44 -6.66
CA PRO A 474 -4.97 -5.55 -5.97
C PRO A 474 -5.99 -4.55 -6.49
N ARG A 475 -7.25 -5.02 -6.66
CA ARG A 475 -8.34 -4.15 -7.07
C ARG A 475 -8.56 -3.02 -6.07
N VAL A 476 -8.60 -3.34 -4.79
CA VAL A 476 -8.85 -2.40 -3.70
C VAL A 476 -7.89 -2.65 -2.55
N MET A 477 -7.25 -1.59 -2.10
CA MET A 477 -6.44 -1.60 -0.88
C MET A 477 -7.01 -0.64 0.15
N TRP A 478 -6.75 -0.90 1.43
CA TRP A 478 -7.03 0.09 2.46
C TRP A 478 -5.74 0.52 3.16
N ALA A 479 -5.77 1.70 3.74
CA ALA A 479 -4.59 2.34 4.32
C ALA A 479 -4.13 1.71 5.65
N GLY A 480 -4.75 0.62 6.11
CA GLY A 480 -4.40 -0.06 7.35
C GLY A 480 -5.00 0.61 8.59
N ASP A 481 -4.33 0.46 9.72
CA ASP A 481 -4.84 0.75 11.05
C ASP A 481 -4.47 2.15 11.56
N GLN A 482 -4.98 3.23 10.92
CA GLN A 482 -4.70 4.59 11.39
C GLN A 482 -5.28 4.86 12.78
N MET A 483 -4.62 5.73 13.54
CA MET A 483 -5.17 6.33 14.76
C MET A 483 -6.44 7.13 14.44
N GLY A 484 -7.47 7.00 15.27
CA GLY A 484 -8.73 7.71 15.12
C GLY A 484 -8.64 9.21 15.48
N ASN A 485 -7.66 9.94 14.93
CA ASN A 485 -7.38 11.33 15.23
C ASN A 485 -6.89 12.09 13.98
N PHE A 486 -6.41 13.34 14.17
CA PHE A 486 -5.87 14.19 13.10
C PHE A 486 -4.39 13.98 12.80
N GLY A 487 -3.75 12.88 13.27
CA GLY A 487 -2.32 12.62 13.09
C GLY A 487 -1.87 12.74 11.64
N GLN A 488 -0.73 13.42 11.43
CA GLN A 488 -0.17 13.58 10.09
C GLN A 488 0.55 12.33 9.61
N ASN A 489 1.18 11.59 10.53
CA ASN A 489 1.90 10.36 10.24
C ASN A 489 1.06 9.11 10.53
N ASP A 490 0.08 9.21 11.44
CA ASP A 490 -0.79 8.10 11.83
C ASP A 490 -2.17 8.61 12.26
N GLY A 491 -3.00 8.97 11.31
CA GLY A 491 -4.34 9.50 11.49
C GLY A 491 -4.93 9.98 10.18
N LEU A 492 -5.84 10.95 10.21
CA LEU A 492 -6.53 11.48 9.03
C LEU A 492 -5.53 12.02 7.98
N GLY A 493 -4.47 12.71 8.40
CA GLY A 493 -3.42 13.20 7.50
C GLY A 493 -2.66 12.08 6.79
N SER A 494 -2.39 10.97 7.49
CA SER A 494 -1.72 9.82 6.90
C SER A 494 -2.59 9.09 5.87
N ALA A 495 -3.91 9.05 6.05
CA ALA A 495 -4.84 8.49 5.07
C ALA A 495 -4.80 9.29 3.76
N VAL A 496 -4.80 10.63 3.83
CA VAL A 496 -4.65 11.48 2.63
C VAL A 496 -3.31 11.23 1.94
N THR A 497 -2.22 11.11 2.71
CA THR A 497 -0.89 10.79 2.16
C THR A 497 -0.90 9.43 1.45
N ALA A 498 -1.55 8.41 2.04
CA ALA A 498 -1.72 7.10 1.41
C ALA A 498 -2.49 7.20 0.07
N TYR A 499 -3.50 8.06 -0.03
CA TYR A 499 -4.26 8.27 -1.28
C TYR A 499 -3.40 8.85 -2.40
N VAL A 500 -2.64 9.90 -2.11
CA VAL A 500 -1.81 10.53 -3.16
C VAL A 500 -0.63 9.64 -3.56
N THR A 501 -0.07 8.89 -2.63
CA THR A 501 1.08 7.99 -2.90
C THR A 501 0.66 6.69 -3.56
N SER A 502 -0.49 6.12 -3.22
CA SER A 502 -1.08 4.98 -3.95
C SER A 502 -1.42 5.38 -5.38
N GLY A 503 -2.00 6.58 -5.58
CA GLY A 503 -2.33 7.09 -6.90
C GLY A 503 -1.11 7.20 -7.82
N ILE A 504 -0.02 7.83 -7.37
CA ILE A 504 1.19 7.91 -8.21
C ILE A 504 1.84 6.53 -8.41
N SER A 505 1.60 5.59 -7.51
CA SER A 505 2.10 4.21 -7.59
C SER A 505 1.24 3.30 -8.49
N GLY A 506 0.14 3.80 -9.05
CA GLY A 506 -0.70 3.05 -10.00
C GLY A 506 -1.75 2.14 -9.37
N ILE A 507 -1.98 2.24 -8.07
CA ILE A 507 -3.03 1.49 -7.35
C ILE A 507 -4.39 2.13 -7.68
N PRO A 508 -5.37 1.36 -8.20
CA PRO A 508 -6.61 1.94 -8.71
C PRO A 508 -7.52 2.48 -7.60
N TYR A 509 -7.71 1.74 -6.53
CA TYR A 509 -8.59 2.11 -5.42
C TYR A 509 -7.86 1.99 -4.08
N MET A 510 -7.76 3.10 -3.37
CA MET A 510 -7.30 3.17 -2.00
C MET A 510 -8.41 3.79 -1.14
N HIS A 511 -8.66 3.23 0.04
CA HIS A 511 -9.59 3.78 1.02
C HIS A 511 -9.02 3.69 2.43
N SER A 512 -9.65 4.34 3.41
CA SER A 512 -9.34 4.16 4.82
C SER A 512 -10.58 3.79 5.63
N ASP A 513 -10.40 3.40 6.88
CA ASP A 513 -11.50 3.24 7.83
C ASP A 513 -12.08 4.62 8.17
N ILE A 514 -13.36 4.88 7.90
CA ILE A 514 -13.99 6.11 8.35
C ILE A 514 -13.86 6.23 9.88
N GLY A 515 -13.07 7.22 10.30
CA GLY A 515 -12.74 7.47 11.68
C GLY A 515 -11.50 6.74 12.22
N GLY A 516 -10.75 6.02 11.39
CA GLY A 516 -9.59 5.23 11.78
C GLY A 516 -9.94 4.01 12.66
N TYR A 517 -8.95 3.21 12.96
CA TYR A 517 -9.08 1.98 13.75
C TYR A 517 -8.41 2.07 15.11
N THR A 518 -7.12 2.48 15.12
CA THR A 518 -6.27 2.41 16.31
C THR A 518 -6.63 3.44 17.37
N ALA A 519 -6.54 3.04 18.62
CA ALA A 519 -6.75 3.89 19.79
C ALA A 519 -5.83 3.47 20.93
N ILE A 520 -5.39 4.43 21.74
CA ILE A 520 -4.63 4.20 22.96
C ILE A 520 -5.42 4.73 24.15
N LYS A 521 -5.60 3.90 25.18
CA LYS A 521 -6.18 4.29 26.45
C LYS A 521 -5.34 3.71 27.60
N LEU A 522 -4.51 4.55 28.19
CA LEU A 522 -3.62 4.18 29.30
C LEU A 522 -3.83 5.15 30.47
N GLY A 523 -4.76 4.81 31.37
CA GLY A 523 -5.14 5.69 32.47
C GLY A 523 -5.65 7.05 31.96
N PRO A 524 -5.01 8.17 32.37
CA PRO A 524 -5.41 9.51 31.91
C PRO A 524 -4.95 9.82 30.48
N LEU A 525 -3.97 9.08 29.96
CA LEU A 525 -3.46 9.27 28.58
C LEU A 525 -4.38 8.57 27.59
N LYS A 526 -4.98 9.37 26.69
CA LYS A 526 -5.97 8.89 25.73
C LYS A 526 -5.69 9.48 24.37
N PHE A 527 -5.64 8.59 23.35
CA PHE A 527 -5.69 8.91 21.94
C PHE A 527 -6.87 8.14 21.38
N LEU A 528 -8.04 8.77 21.38
CA LEU A 528 -9.33 8.17 21.01
C LEU A 528 -9.96 9.02 19.91
N ARG A 529 -10.75 8.40 19.08
CA ARG A 529 -11.62 9.09 18.11
C ARG A 529 -12.72 9.84 18.86
N ASP A 530 -12.76 11.16 18.72
CA ASP A 530 -13.86 12.01 19.16
C ASP A 530 -14.85 12.30 18.02
N ASP A 531 -15.89 13.07 18.32
CA ASP A 531 -16.95 13.38 17.37
C ASP A 531 -16.46 14.25 16.22
N GLU A 532 -15.56 15.19 16.47
CA GLU A 532 -15.02 16.06 15.44
C GLU A 532 -14.13 15.27 14.46
N ALA A 533 -13.23 14.47 14.97
CA ALA A 533 -12.38 13.61 14.14
C ALA A 533 -13.22 12.67 13.27
N LEU A 534 -14.27 12.04 13.84
CA LEU A 534 -15.17 11.19 13.08
C LEU A 534 -15.90 11.98 11.98
N LYS A 535 -16.46 13.15 12.30
CA LYS A 535 -17.16 14.02 11.34
C LYS A 535 -16.23 14.48 10.20
N ARG A 536 -14.98 14.87 10.49
CA ARG A 536 -14.00 15.26 9.47
C ARG A 536 -13.57 14.07 8.58
N TRP A 537 -13.51 12.88 9.15
CA TRP A 537 -13.28 11.67 8.36
C TRP A 537 -14.45 11.34 7.42
N ILE A 538 -15.69 11.46 7.92
CA ILE A 538 -16.89 11.32 7.09
C ILE A 538 -16.86 12.31 5.92
N GLU A 539 -16.53 13.58 6.18
CA GLU A 539 -16.42 14.62 5.15
C GLU A 539 -15.41 14.26 4.04
N MET A 540 -14.25 13.71 4.41
CA MET A 540 -13.23 13.32 3.45
C MET A 540 -13.65 12.10 2.64
N GLU A 541 -14.04 11.03 3.32
CA GLU A 541 -14.34 9.74 2.67
C GLU A 541 -15.60 9.79 1.79
N THR A 542 -16.52 10.71 2.01
CA THR A 542 -17.66 10.94 1.11
C THR A 542 -17.24 11.14 -0.34
N PHE A 543 -16.01 11.61 -0.58
CA PHE A 543 -15.47 11.87 -1.92
C PHE A 543 -14.46 10.83 -2.38
N THR A 544 -14.42 9.65 -1.76
CA THR A 544 -13.61 8.51 -2.19
C THR A 544 -14.51 7.37 -2.71
N PRO A 545 -14.02 6.51 -3.62
CA PRO A 545 -14.86 5.49 -4.25
C PRO A 545 -15.30 4.35 -3.34
N VAL A 546 -14.66 4.14 -2.20
CA VAL A 546 -15.01 3.10 -1.22
C VAL A 546 -15.31 3.78 0.12
N TRP A 547 -16.53 3.62 0.60
CA TRP A 547 -17.03 4.33 1.78
C TRP A 547 -17.37 3.35 2.91
N ARG A 548 -16.34 3.00 3.72
CA ARG A 548 -16.41 1.94 4.73
C ARG A 548 -16.04 2.47 6.12
N SER A 549 -16.93 2.24 7.09
CA SER A 549 -16.65 2.57 8.50
C SER A 549 -16.02 1.41 9.26
N HIS A 550 -15.39 1.74 10.40
CA HIS A 550 -14.91 0.78 11.40
C HIS A 550 -15.29 1.25 12.82
N GLU A 551 -15.73 0.31 13.68
CA GLU A 551 -15.99 0.62 15.09
C GLU A 551 -14.72 1.05 15.85
N GLY A 552 -13.55 0.65 15.38
CA GLY A 552 -12.25 0.90 16.00
C GLY A 552 -11.87 -0.12 17.06
N LEU A 553 -10.64 0.02 17.56
CA LEU A 553 -10.02 -0.95 18.49
C LEU A 553 -10.72 -1.00 19.86
N ILE A 554 -11.25 0.12 20.32
CA ILE A 554 -11.93 0.26 21.62
C ILE A 554 -13.32 0.90 21.41
N PRO A 555 -14.29 0.20 20.80
CA PRO A 555 -15.56 0.78 20.35
C PRO A 555 -16.34 1.52 21.43
N ALA A 556 -16.29 1.02 22.68
CA ALA A 556 -17.01 1.62 23.81
C ALA A 556 -16.49 3.01 24.24
N HIS A 557 -15.34 3.45 23.71
CA HIS A 557 -14.70 4.71 24.06
C HIS A 557 -14.38 5.59 22.85
N MET A 558 -14.74 5.15 21.67
CA MET A 558 -14.56 5.87 20.40
C MET A 558 -15.92 6.29 19.87
N SER A 559 -16.01 7.49 19.31
CA SER A 559 -17.25 7.97 18.68
C SER A 559 -17.67 7.06 17.53
N GLN A 560 -18.97 6.79 17.45
CA GLN A 560 -19.56 5.89 16.45
C GLN A 560 -20.60 6.64 15.59
N ILE A 561 -20.73 6.27 14.32
CA ILE A 561 -21.74 6.85 13.39
C ILE A 561 -23.14 6.69 13.96
N TYR A 562 -23.43 5.59 14.62
CA TYR A 562 -24.74 5.26 15.17
C TYR A 562 -24.92 5.60 16.66
N GLN A 563 -24.06 6.44 17.28
CA GLN A 563 -24.09 6.70 18.73
C GLN A 563 -25.29 7.53 19.19
N ASN A 564 -25.71 8.50 18.39
CA ASN A 564 -26.84 9.40 18.67
C ASN A 564 -27.43 9.95 17.36
N ASP A 565 -28.59 10.61 17.46
CA ASP A 565 -29.32 11.10 16.29
C ASP A 565 -28.59 12.27 15.61
N GLU A 566 -27.90 13.15 16.37
CA GLU A 566 -27.06 14.21 15.78
C GLU A 566 -25.99 13.67 14.82
N MET A 567 -25.31 12.59 15.22
CA MET A 567 -24.29 11.97 14.38
C MET A 567 -24.93 11.27 13.17
N LEU A 568 -26.07 10.63 13.36
CA LEU A 568 -26.82 10.00 12.28
C LEU A 568 -27.32 11.03 11.26
N ASP A 569 -27.88 12.16 11.71
CA ASP A 569 -28.31 13.24 10.81
C ASP A 569 -27.14 13.86 10.05
N PHE A 570 -26.00 14.02 10.73
CA PHE A 570 -24.76 14.45 10.06
C PHE A 570 -24.32 13.46 8.99
N PHE A 571 -24.31 12.16 9.32
CA PHE A 571 -23.93 11.11 8.38
C PHE A 571 -24.92 11.01 7.21
N ALA A 572 -26.22 11.05 7.45
CA ALA A 572 -27.26 10.99 6.43
C ALA A 572 -27.13 12.11 5.38
N LYS A 573 -26.72 13.32 5.81
CA LYS A 573 -26.40 14.41 4.89
C LYS A 573 -25.29 14.00 3.91
N PHE A 574 -24.21 13.41 4.41
CA PHE A 574 -23.07 13.00 3.60
C PHE A 574 -23.36 11.72 2.78
N ASP A 575 -24.18 10.83 3.30
CA ASP A 575 -24.72 9.69 2.57
C ASP A 575 -25.47 10.15 1.31
N SER A 576 -26.37 11.13 1.46
CA SER A 576 -27.07 11.73 0.32
C SER A 576 -26.11 12.37 -0.70
N ILE A 577 -25.07 13.07 -0.24
CA ILE A 577 -24.04 13.64 -1.15
C ILE A 577 -23.33 12.52 -1.91
N HIS A 578 -22.88 11.49 -1.19
CA HIS A 578 -22.16 10.37 -1.77
C HIS A 578 -22.99 9.62 -2.82
N GLN A 579 -24.26 9.37 -2.54
CA GLN A 579 -25.13 8.59 -3.43
C GLN A 579 -25.64 9.36 -4.64
N TYR A 580 -25.92 10.65 -4.51
CA TYR A 580 -26.63 11.39 -5.56
C TYR A 580 -25.77 12.41 -6.31
N LEU A 581 -24.72 12.92 -5.67
CA LEU A 581 -23.88 13.97 -6.28
C LEU A 581 -22.56 13.42 -6.84
N ILE A 582 -21.96 12.47 -6.14
CA ILE A 582 -20.59 12.00 -6.43
C ILE A 582 -20.49 10.92 -7.52
N PRO A 583 -21.47 10.04 -7.78
CA PRO A 583 -21.32 8.95 -8.77
C PRO A 583 -20.92 9.43 -10.17
N THR A 584 -21.35 10.62 -10.57
CA THR A 584 -20.95 11.21 -11.87
C THR A 584 -19.43 11.36 -11.96
N TYR A 585 -18.77 11.80 -10.89
CA TYR A 585 -17.31 12.01 -10.86
C TYR A 585 -16.56 10.68 -10.75
N PHE A 586 -17.09 9.72 -9.97
CA PHE A 586 -16.52 8.37 -9.89
C PHE A 586 -16.59 7.67 -11.25
N ASN A 587 -17.71 7.72 -11.92
CA ASN A 587 -17.88 7.12 -13.24
C ASN A 587 -16.92 7.73 -14.27
N LEU A 588 -16.70 9.03 -14.24
CA LEU A 588 -15.71 9.69 -15.12
C LEU A 588 -14.28 9.21 -14.80
N ALA A 589 -13.91 9.16 -13.52
CA ALA A 589 -12.60 8.69 -13.09
C ALA A 589 -12.37 7.21 -13.45
N GLN A 590 -13.39 6.36 -13.30
CA GLN A 590 -13.36 4.96 -13.72
C GLN A 590 -13.23 4.81 -15.24
N GLN A 591 -13.90 5.65 -16.03
CA GLN A 591 -13.72 5.68 -17.48
C GLN A 591 -12.30 6.08 -17.88
N GLU A 592 -11.69 7.05 -17.20
CA GLU A 592 -10.27 7.41 -17.39
C GLU A 592 -9.35 6.23 -17.04
N PHE A 593 -9.63 5.51 -15.95
CA PHE A 593 -8.90 4.31 -15.58
C PHE A 593 -9.03 3.21 -16.64
N VAL A 594 -10.22 2.87 -17.08
CA VAL A 594 -10.44 1.83 -18.10
C VAL A 594 -9.75 2.20 -19.42
N ASN A 595 -9.93 3.43 -19.90
CA ASN A 595 -9.45 3.84 -21.22
C ASN A 595 -7.95 4.09 -21.25
N TYR A 596 -7.37 4.65 -20.18
CA TYR A 596 -6.00 5.13 -20.17
C TYR A 596 -5.13 4.48 -19.07
N GLY A 597 -5.71 3.79 -18.10
CA GLY A 597 -5.01 3.25 -16.93
C GLY A 597 -4.69 4.29 -15.85
N TYR A 598 -5.23 5.51 -15.96
CA TYR A 598 -4.94 6.56 -14.99
C TYR A 598 -5.60 6.29 -13.63
N PRO A 599 -4.91 6.47 -12.50
CA PRO A 599 -5.46 6.18 -11.18
C PRO A 599 -6.71 7.02 -10.89
N ILE A 600 -7.64 6.45 -10.13
CA ILE A 600 -8.93 7.08 -9.80
C ILE A 600 -8.74 8.20 -8.79
N VAL A 601 -8.02 7.92 -7.69
CA VAL A 601 -7.59 8.94 -6.73
C VAL A 601 -6.13 9.27 -7.02
N ARG A 602 -5.79 10.54 -7.09
CA ARG A 602 -4.46 10.96 -7.54
C ARG A 602 -4.02 12.31 -6.97
N PRO A 603 -2.72 12.55 -6.81
CA PRO A 603 -2.20 13.87 -6.41
C PRO A 603 -2.45 14.90 -7.51
N LEU A 604 -2.51 16.20 -7.14
CA LEU A 604 -2.67 17.30 -8.08
C LEU A 604 -1.60 17.31 -9.17
N TYR A 605 -0.38 16.95 -8.80
CA TYR A 605 0.78 16.91 -9.71
C TYR A 605 0.54 16.05 -10.96
N LEU A 606 -0.23 14.97 -10.87
CA LEU A 606 -0.55 14.12 -12.03
C LEU A 606 -1.42 14.85 -13.07
N ASN A 607 -2.37 15.68 -12.61
CA ASN A 607 -3.27 16.43 -13.49
C ASN A 607 -2.67 17.76 -13.97
N TYR A 608 -1.72 18.33 -13.22
CA TYR A 608 -1.14 19.66 -13.46
C TYR A 608 0.40 19.64 -13.36
N PRO A 609 1.10 18.82 -14.17
CA PRO A 609 2.55 18.62 -14.03
C PRO A 609 3.39 19.85 -14.36
N GLU A 610 2.85 20.80 -15.14
CA GLU A 610 3.53 22.04 -15.50
C GLU A 610 3.41 23.12 -14.41
N ASP A 611 2.52 22.91 -13.45
CA ASP A 611 2.32 23.83 -12.33
C ASP A 611 3.21 23.42 -11.14
N LYS A 612 4.30 24.16 -10.97
CA LYS A 612 5.30 23.86 -9.92
C LYS A 612 4.74 23.87 -8.49
N ASN A 613 3.66 24.60 -8.24
CA ASN A 613 3.04 24.63 -6.91
C ASN A 613 2.43 23.28 -6.55
N THR A 614 2.06 22.45 -7.54
CA THR A 614 1.45 21.12 -7.27
C THR A 614 2.46 20.09 -6.80
N ILE A 615 3.76 20.33 -6.99
CA ILE A 615 4.84 19.40 -6.62
C ILE A 615 4.84 19.12 -5.11
N ASP A 616 4.58 20.12 -4.28
CA ASP A 616 4.66 20.03 -2.82
C ASP A 616 3.27 19.91 -2.14
N ILE A 617 2.18 19.76 -2.91
CA ILE A 617 0.83 19.60 -2.36
C ILE A 617 0.59 18.15 -1.92
N GLN A 618 0.70 17.90 -0.63
CA GLN A 618 0.50 16.57 -0.02
C GLN A 618 -0.95 16.31 0.38
N TYR A 619 -1.67 17.31 0.87
CA TYR A 619 -2.95 17.16 1.56
C TYR A 619 -4.17 17.59 0.74
N GLN A 620 -4.03 17.55 -0.57
CA GLN A 620 -5.13 17.72 -1.51
C GLN A 620 -5.05 16.60 -2.55
N PHE A 621 -6.19 16.03 -2.92
CA PHE A 621 -6.22 14.98 -3.95
C PHE A 621 -7.34 15.20 -4.95
N MET A 622 -7.12 14.69 -6.15
CA MET A 622 -8.12 14.67 -7.22
C MET A 622 -8.81 13.31 -7.28
N VAL A 623 -10.11 13.31 -7.61
CA VAL A 623 -10.81 12.13 -8.09
C VAL A 623 -11.03 12.31 -9.60
N GLY A 624 -10.36 11.49 -10.37
CA GLY A 624 -10.24 11.67 -11.80
C GLY A 624 -9.63 13.02 -12.16
N SER A 625 -10.09 13.58 -13.27
CA SER A 625 -9.64 14.89 -13.75
C SER A 625 -10.52 16.06 -13.28
N LYS A 626 -11.62 15.81 -12.54
CA LYS A 626 -12.68 16.80 -12.30
C LYS A 626 -12.88 17.26 -10.88
N LEU A 627 -12.76 16.39 -9.91
CA LEU A 627 -13.10 16.67 -8.51
C LEU A 627 -11.84 16.83 -7.68
N LEU A 628 -11.70 17.97 -6.99
CA LEU A 628 -10.61 18.26 -6.05
C LEU A 628 -11.14 18.25 -4.63
N VAL A 629 -10.51 17.47 -3.76
CA VAL A 629 -10.85 17.30 -2.34
C VAL A 629 -9.72 17.87 -1.48
N CYS A 630 -10.06 18.73 -0.54
CA CYS A 630 -9.13 19.40 0.38
C CYS A 630 -9.59 19.18 1.82
N PRO A 631 -9.19 18.08 2.47
CA PRO A 631 -9.65 17.74 3.81
C PRO A 631 -9.17 18.72 4.89
N VAL A 632 -9.97 18.94 5.91
CA VAL A 632 -9.55 19.62 7.14
C VAL A 632 -8.83 18.62 8.03
N LEU A 633 -7.55 18.88 8.31
CA LEU A 633 -6.63 17.94 9.00
C LEU A 633 -6.22 18.43 10.41
N GLU A 634 -6.94 19.41 10.96
CA GLU A 634 -6.69 19.95 12.29
C GLU A 634 -8.00 20.12 13.04
N SER A 635 -7.99 19.85 14.35
CA SER A 635 -9.14 20.05 15.21
C SER A 635 -9.46 21.53 15.37
N SER A 636 -10.75 21.85 15.48
CA SER A 636 -11.26 23.21 15.67
C SER A 636 -10.82 24.20 14.58
N CYS A 637 -10.69 23.68 13.35
CA CYS A 637 -10.29 24.44 12.19
C CYS A 637 -11.49 24.59 11.24
N ASP A 638 -11.94 25.84 11.06
CA ASP A 638 -13.08 26.19 10.21
C ASP A 638 -12.65 26.87 8.89
N GLU A 639 -11.36 26.99 8.63
CA GLU A 639 -10.79 27.59 7.43
C GLU A 639 -9.44 26.94 7.10
N LEU A 640 -9.18 26.64 5.85
CA LEU A 640 -7.89 26.03 5.44
C LEU A 640 -7.32 26.68 4.18
N PRO A 641 -5.97 26.66 4.03
CA PRO A 641 -5.31 27.08 2.81
C PRO A 641 -5.50 26.03 1.71
N VAL A 642 -6.07 26.43 0.58
CA VAL A 642 -6.30 25.56 -0.59
C VAL A 642 -5.59 26.12 -1.80
N TYR A 643 -4.79 25.31 -2.47
CA TYR A 643 -4.27 25.63 -3.78
C TYR A 643 -5.25 25.16 -4.86
N LEU A 644 -5.70 26.09 -5.71
CA LEU A 644 -6.48 25.77 -6.89
C LEU A 644 -5.59 25.95 -8.12
N PRO A 645 -5.26 24.88 -8.88
CA PRO A 645 -4.52 24.98 -10.15
C PRO A 645 -5.22 25.87 -11.17
N ALA A 646 -4.49 26.37 -12.17
CA ALA A 646 -5.03 27.27 -13.17
C ALA A 646 -6.29 26.73 -13.85
N GLY A 647 -7.33 27.56 -13.95
CA GLY A 647 -8.65 27.23 -14.50
C GLY A 647 -9.79 27.83 -13.68
N GLU A 648 -11.02 27.47 -14.02
CA GLU A 648 -12.22 27.87 -13.28
C GLU A 648 -12.66 26.73 -12.36
N TRP A 649 -12.86 27.05 -11.08
CA TRP A 649 -13.27 26.12 -10.04
C TRP A 649 -14.57 26.57 -9.40
N THR A 650 -15.46 25.64 -9.13
CA THR A 650 -16.70 25.87 -8.38
C THR A 650 -16.67 25.03 -7.11
N HIS A 651 -16.83 25.67 -5.95
CA HIS A 651 -17.00 24.96 -4.68
C HIS A 651 -18.28 24.14 -4.73
N LEU A 652 -18.16 22.82 -4.61
CA LEU A 652 -19.23 21.86 -4.89
C LEU A 652 -20.50 22.12 -4.05
N LEU A 653 -20.35 22.41 -2.74
CA LEU A 653 -21.48 22.54 -1.83
C LEU A 653 -22.07 23.97 -1.76
N THR A 654 -21.26 25.00 -2.03
CA THR A 654 -21.71 26.39 -1.90
C THR A 654 -22.03 27.05 -3.25
N GLY A 655 -21.58 26.44 -4.36
CA GLY A 655 -21.72 27.02 -5.70
C GLY A 655 -20.83 28.23 -5.97
N LYS A 656 -19.96 28.63 -5.03
CA LYS A 656 -19.06 29.78 -5.20
C LYS A 656 -17.97 29.46 -6.23
N ASN A 657 -17.73 30.42 -7.14
CA ASN A 657 -16.70 30.28 -8.17
C ASN A 657 -15.38 30.93 -7.75
N TYR A 658 -14.27 30.30 -8.20
CA TYR A 658 -12.91 30.74 -7.94
C TYR A 658 -12.10 30.67 -9.24
N LEU A 659 -11.16 31.59 -9.42
CA LEU A 659 -10.18 31.56 -10.50
C LEU A 659 -8.90 30.92 -9.94
N GLY A 660 -8.48 29.79 -10.52
CA GLY A 660 -7.29 29.06 -10.07
C GLY A 660 -5.97 29.76 -10.41
N GLY A 661 -4.85 29.07 -10.13
CA GLY A 661 -3.48 29.57 -10.24
C GLY A 661 -2.97 30.19 -8.93
N GLN A 662 -3.66 30.03 -7.80
CA GLN A 662 -3.29 30.68 -6.54
C GLN A 662 -3.85 29.93 -5.32
N PHE A 663 -3.35 30.31 -4.13
CA PHE A 663 -3.87 29.86 -2.86
C PHE A 663 -5.04 30.73 -2.40
N TYR A 664 -5.99 30.11 -1.71
CA TYR A 664 -7.13 30.74 -1.06
C TYR A 664 -7.24 30.26 0.40
N GLN A 665 -7.71 31.13 1.28
CA GLN A 665 -8.25 30.70 2.57
C GLN A 665 -9.74 30.35 2.36
N ILE A 666 -10.08 29.08 2.53
CA ILE A 666 -11.41 28.56 2.25
C ILE A 666 -12.13 28.26 3.57
N PRO A 667 -13.25 28.93 3.85
CA PRO A 667 -14.10 28.55 4.97
C PRO A 667 -14.59 27.10 4.82
N SER A 668 -14.36 26.30 5.84
CA SER A 668 -14.71 24.87 5.87
C SER A 668 -15.22 24.46 7.25
N PRO A 669 -16.29 25.09 7.76
CA PRO A 669 -16.90 24.66 9.00
C PRO A 669 -17.42 23.24 8.88
N LEU A 670 -17.59 22.53 10.00
CA LEU A 670 -18.15 21.18 10.01
C LEU A 670 -19.46 21.11 9.20
N GLY A 671 -19.53 20.14 8.31
CA GLY A 671 -20.63 19.97 7.36
C GLY A 671 -20.46 20.69 6.02
N THR A 672 -19.37 21.43 5.80
CA THR A 672 -19.10 22.14 4.55
C THR A 672 -17.63 21.99 4.14
N PRO A 673 -17.17 20.78 3.81
CA PRO A 673 -15.78 20.53 3.42
C PRO A 673 -15.41 21.28 2.12
N ALA A 674 -14.12 21.64 1.99
CA ALA A 674 -13.57 22.30 0.83
C ALA A 674 -13.41 21.32 -0.34
N VAL A 675 -14.42 21.23 -1.19
CA VAL A 675 -14.45 20.36 -2.36
C VAL A 675 -14.83 21.18 -3.58
N PHE A 676 -14.06 20.99 -4.67
CA PHE A 676 -14.19 21.80 -5.87
C PHE A 676 -14.34 20.94 -7.12
N VAL A 677 -15.06 21.48 -8.10
CA VAL A 677 -15.16 20.91 -9.43
C VAL A 677 -14.61 21.87 -10.47
N THR A 678 -13.85 21.34 -11.43
CA THR A 678 -13.37 22.12 -12.56
C THR A 678 -14.30 21.98 -13.75
N ARG A 679 -14.47 23.08 -14.51
CA ARG A 679 -15.24 23.12 -15.75
C ARG A 679 -14.43 22.69 -17.00
N ARG A 680 -13.16 22.34 -16.84
CA ARG A 680 -12.29 21.90 -17.95
C ARG A 680 -12.78 20.66 -18.63
#